data_0b2e16e94c14af3380fe9dbca3fefeb5
#
_entry.id   0b2e16e94c14af3380fe9dbca3fefeb5
#
_cell.length_a   1.000
_cell.length_b   1.000
_cell.length_c   1.000
_cell.angle_alpha   90.00
_cell.angle_beta   90.00
_cell.angle_gamma   90.00
#
_symmetry.space_group_name_H-M   'P 1'
#
loop_
_entity.id
_entity.type
_entity.pdbx_description
1 polymer ?
#
loop_
_entity_poly.entity_id
_entity_poly.type
_entity_poly.pdbx_seq_one_letter_code
_entity_poly.pdbx_strand_id
1 'polypeptide(L)'
;MKKRLLLIAGLVVLVLISLVGIALVRANDVVKLLQPQIEEQLAKAVGAPVKISAVEISLFPSVQLVVSNVSMGDPSAPSVAALKAKLALRPLLNRKLDASEIRIEQPKITFTKSREGFSVVGLSRQDSRSPQAPSSPSPGTSAAPESSPSSSTQKSLQLHLERLVIEGGTVTLKDVDAGTTSSLSNVDLDAEVQLQGALLSVPQGQLRFKAPGDHSVSLAIRSGNLNRDTNELSVSEAVVTSDAGKVRADATLQLATRRGKIRASSERLDLSALARYASTFAPTLSNFSPTGTLIIPKSEVILAGANEIALNSIIQLRDASMMLPGGKTVQVVNGDISVDGTTTALRFVSQKLSLALNRAPITLALDGQFTVGTPSSLALTRLNLDAFEGSGSVPFTLKLSSPQQIRASADLKGLSIQSLLSTLSPERADNLSGTIASLSAQVSGPLGPQAPNLRGPGNISVRNAALKGFNLPQVALSSIGKGLPFLEEPLVESVPQEFQGILREPDTRIKSLDSSFELQGDRTLLRSLEAVGEIFSLNSSGSIARDGTLDLAMTLTFTPEFSQALARRVKDIGKVYDSAGRLVIPLTLKGRSPKLVVLPDLPKLMQTGAGRIIEREAGRAIEKALGKDSDTARGVKDLLGGLLKR
;
A
#
# COMPACT_ATOMS: atom_id res chain seq x y z
N MET A 1 -15.02 70.08 53.05
CA MET A 1 -14.85 70.18 51.57
C MET A 1 -14.78 68.81 50.86
N LYS A 2 -14.05 67.80 51.37
CA LYS A 2 -13.86 66.49 50.64
C LYS A 2 -15.17 65.72 50.36
N LYS A 3 -16.20 65.74 51.25
CA LYS A 3 -17.47 65.03 51.02
C LYS A 3 -18.34 65.61 49.88
N ARG A 4 -18.29 66.95 49.69
CA ARG A 4 -19.01 67.60 48.57
C ARG A 4 -18.36 67.38 47.22
N LEU A 5 -17.02 67.26 47.20
CA LEU A 5 -16.29 66.91 45.96
C LEU A 5 -16.57 65.48 45.48
N LEU A 6 -16.69 64.50 46.44
CA LEU A 6 -17.05 63.12 46.16
C LEU A 6 -18.48 63.00 45.62
N LEU A 7 -19.44 63.78 46.14
CA LEU A 7 -20.81 63.80 45.66
C LEU A 7 -20.93 64.38 44.24
N ILE A 8 -20.16 65.45 43.97
CA ILE A 8 -20.13 66.04 42.62
C ILE A 8 -19.44 65.07 41.63
N ALA A 9 -18.34 64.42 42.01
CA ALA A 9 -17.70 63.40 41.19
C ALA A 9 -18.63 62.20 40.94
N GLY A 10 -19.36 61.73 41.96
CA GLY A 10 -20.36 60.68 41.82
C GLY A 10 -21.51 61.06 40.88
N LEU A 11 -22.02 62.30 40.97
CA LEU A 11 -23.04 62.82 40.09
C LEU A 11 -22.55 62.94 38.63
N VAL A 12 -21.33 63.41 38.42
CA VAL A 12 -20.69 63.50 37.07
C VAL A 12 -20.51 62.11 36.48
N VAL A 13 -20.08 61.12 37.27
CA VAL A 13 -19.97 59.71 36.83
C VAL A 13 -21.33 59.14 36.46
N LEU A 14 -22.37 59.40 37.27
CA LEU A 14 -23.74 58.92 37.04
C LEU A 14 -24.35 59.58 35.76
N VAL A 15 -24.11 60.87 35.56
CA VAL A 15 -24.51 61.58 34.33
C VAL A 15 -23.77 61.03 33.10
N LEU A 16 -22.45 60.75 33.22
CA LEU A 16 -21.68 60.12 32.14
C LEU A 16 -22.19 58.71 31.85
N ILE A 17 -22.47 57.90 32.85
CA ILE A 17 -23.06 56.55 32.67
C ILE A 17 -24.46 56.65 32.03
N SER A 18 -25.28 57.60 32.44
CA SER A 18 -26.60 57.83 31.83
C SER A 18 -26.49 58.33 30.38
N LEU A 19 -25.56 59.23 30.08
CA LEU A 19 -25.29 59.69 28.71
C LEU A 19 -24.75 58.56 27.80
N VAL A 20 -23.88 57.73 28.34
CA VAL A 20 -23.39 56.52 27.65
C VAL A 20 -24.54 55.50 27.45
N GLY A 21 -25.41 55.29 28.43
CA GLY A 21 -26.58 54.46 28.31
C GLY A 21 -27.59 54.94 27.25
N ILE A 22 -27.85 56.27 27.21
CA ILE A 22 -28.73 56.88 26.21
C ILE A 22 -28.07 56.82 24.80
N ALA A 23 -26.77 57.02 24.73
CA ALA A 23 -26.02 56.88 23.47
C ALA A 23 -26.04 55.43 22.92
N LEU A 24 -25.96 54.42 23.83
CA LEU A 24 -26.07 53.01 23.50
C LEU A 24 -27.45 52.64 22.94
N VAL A 25 -28.52 53.09 23.61
CA VAL A 25 -29.89 52.81 23.14
C VAL A 25 -30.15 53.43 21.76
N ARG A 26 -29.74 54.70 21.57
CA ARG A 26 -29.87 55.37 20.26
C ARG A 26 -28.92 54.82 19.18
N ALA A 27 -27.74 54.35 19.54
CA ALA A 27 -26.83 53.71 18.61
C ALA A 27 -27.42 52.41 18.03
N ASN A 28 -28.05 51.58 18.88
CA ASN A 28 -28.68 50.35 18.42
C ASN A 28 -29.89 50.62 17.50
N ASP A 29 -30.69 51.69 17.74
CA ASP A 29 -31.78 52.04 16.84
C ASP A 29 -31.29 52.54 15.47
N VAL A 30 -30.18 53.30 15.43
CA VAL A 30 -29.52 53.73 14.19
C VAL A 30 -28.95 52.51 13.43
N VAL A 31 -28.38 51.53 14.12
CA VAL A 31 -27.84 50.34 13.51
C VAL A 31 -28.89 49.42 12.93
N LYS A 32 -30.06 49.30 13.54
CA LYS A 32 -31.20 48.58 12.97
C LYS A 32 -31.64 49.18 11.62
N LEU A 33 -31.55 50.50 11.46
CA LEU A 33 -31.85 51.20 10.19
C LEU A 33 -30.78 50.93 9.14
N LEU A 34 -29.56 50.56 9.52
CA LEU A 34 -28.45 50.22 8.62
C LEU A 34 -28.43 48.75 8.23
N GLN A 35 -29.16 47.86 8.94
CA GLN A 35 -29.20 46.43 8.66
C GLN A 35 -29.45 46.09 7.17
N PRO A 36 -30.47 46.67 6.50
CA PRO A 36 -30.71 46.39 5.07
C PRO A 36 -29.54 46.80 4.16
N GLN A 37 -28.86 47.90 4.49
CA GLN A 37 -27.68 48.35 3.73
C GLN A 37 -26.49 47.42 3.93
N ILE A 38 -26.28 46.89 5.14
CA ILE A 38 -25.25 45.92 5.44
C ILE A 38 -25.54 44.61 4.71
N GLU A 39 -26.80 44.13 4.72
CA GLU A 39 -27.21 42.94 3.98
C GLU A 39 -26.96 43.10 2.46
N GLU A 40 -27.31 44.24 1.88
CA GLU A 40 -27.08 44.53 0.47
C GLU A 40 -25.59 44.60 0.09
N GLN A 41 -24.76 45.23 0.92
CA GLN A 41 -23.32 45.32 0.68
C GLN A 41 -22.64 43.96 0.84
N LEU A 42 -23.04 43.18 1.84
CA LEU A 42 -22.56 41.80 2.00
C LEU A 42 -23.04 40.90 0.87
N ALA A 43 -24.29 41.03 0.44
CA ALA A 43 -24.82 40.29 -0.70
C ALA A 43 -24.06 40.61 -2.00
N LYS A 44 -23.70 41.88 -2.24
CA LYS A 44 -22.87 42.29 -3.38
C LYS A 44 -21.45 41.73 -3.28
N ALA A 45 -20.86 41.73 -2.07
CA ALA A 45 -19.50 41.22 -1.85
C ALA A 45 -19.39 39.70 -1.98
N VAL A 46 -20.44 38.97 -1.57
CA VAL A 46 -20.48 37.49 -1.55
C VAL A 46 -21.08 36.93 -2.86
N GLY A 47 -21.84 37.74 -3.59
CA GLY A 47 -22.55 37.30 -4.82
C GLY A 47 -23.78 36.44 -4.57
N ALA A 48 -24.32 36.47 -3.34
CA ALA A 48 -25.51 35.71 -2.94
C ALA A 48 -26.34 36.53 -1.94
N PRO A 49 -27.67 36.29 -1.85
CA PRO A 49 -28.54 36.98 -0.88
C PRO A 49 -28.08 36.62 0.55
N VAL A 50 -27.88 37.67 1.36
CA VAL A 50 -27.46 37.54 2.77
C VAL A 50 -28.60 37.96 3.67
N LYS A 51 -28.88 37.19 4.72
CA LYS A 51 -29.85 37.51 5.77
C LYS A 51 -29.14 37.62 7.10
N ILE A 52 -29.46 38.65 7.86
CA ILE A 52 -28.90 38.93 9.19
C ILE A 52 -30.04 38.98 10.20
N SER A 53 -29.93 38.28 11.34
CA SER A 53 -30.98 38.33 12.35
C SER A 53 -30.93 39.57 13.20
N ALA A 54 -29.75 40.01 13.59
CA ALA A 54 -29.59 41.21 14.42
C ALA A 54 -28.21 41.87 14.16
N VAL A 55 -28.21 43.21 14.28
CA VAL A 55 -27.00 44.01 14.30
C VAL A 55 -27.00 44.85 15.56
N GLU A 56 -25.94 44.79 16.34
CA GLU A 56 -25.79 45.47 17.62
C GLU A 56 -24.45 46.16 17.75
N ILE A 57 -24.38 47.28 18.46
CA ILE A 57 -23.12 47.90 18.86
C ILE A 57 -22.90 47.73 20.35
N SER A 58 -21.79 47.11 20.73
CA SER A 58 -21.28 47.08 22.08
C SER A 58 -20.23 48.16 22.29
N LEU A 59 -20.29 48.93 23.37
CA LEU A 59 -19.33 50.00 23.66
C LEU A 59 -18.32 49.62 24.74
N PHE A 60 -18.55 48.55 25.48
CA PHE A 60 -17.66 48.11 26.53
C PHE A 60 -17.36 46.60 26.42
N PRO A 61 -16.12 46.16 26.63
CA PRO A 61 -14.90 46.93 26.97
C PRO A 61 -14.27 47.64 25.76
N SER A 62 -14.70 47.41 24.56
CA SER A 62 -14.29 48.08 23.33
C SER A 62 -15.48 48.27 22.38
N VAL A 63 -15.41 49.25 21.51
CA VAL A 63 -16.47 49.45 20.51
C VAL A 63 -16.44 48.28 19.49
N GLN A 64 -17.52 47.51 19.48
CA GLN A 64 -17.69 46.36 18.60
C GLN A 64 -18.99 46.43 17.87
N LEU A 65 -18.97 46.13 16.57
CA LEU A 65 -20.14 45.83 15.79
C LEU A 65 -20.36 44.32 15.84
N VAL A 66 -21.51 43.88 16.33
CA VAL A 66 -21.87 42.45 16.41
C VAL A 66 -23.02 42.20 15.45
N VAL A 67 -22.80 41.31 14.50
CA VAL A 67 -23.79 40.85 13.52
C VAL A 67 -24.08 39.39 13.81
N SER A 68 -25.33 39.10 14.20
CA SER A 68 -25.71 37.75 14.66
C SER A 68 -26.48 36.99 13.59
N ASN A 69 -26.23 35.67 13.52
CA ASN A 69 -26.90 34.69 12.64
C ASN A 69 -26.92 35.15 11.17
N VAL A 70 -25.74 35.26 10.60
CA VAL A 70 -25.57 35.56 9.17
C VAL A 70 -25.77 34.28 8.37
N SER A 71 -26.71 34.26 7.44
CA SER A 71 -26.94 33.14 6.52
C SER A 71 -26.96 33.64 5.07
N MET A 72 -26.43 32.81 4.17
CA MET A 72 -26.25 33.14 2.77
C MET A 72 -27.10 32.19 1.92
N GLY A 73 -28.28 32.62 1.46
CA GLY A 73 -29.12 31.82 0.57
C GLY A 73 -29.89 30.69 1.25
N ASP A 74 -29.68 29.46 0.75
CA ASP A 74 -30.35 28.23 1.21
C ASP A 74 -29.89 27.74 2.60
N PRO A 75 -30.69 26.91 3.32
CA PRO A 75 -30.30 26.31 4.60
C PRO A 75 -28.99 25.51 4.60
N SER A 76 -28.55 25.03 3.42
CA SER A 76 -27.28 24.33 3.22
C SER A 76 -26.11 25.26 2.87
N ALA A 77 -26.37 26.54 2.67
CA ALA A 77 -25.39 27.55 2.31
C ALA A 77 -24.52 27.96 3.53
N PRO A 78 -23.42 28.71 3.30
CA PRO A 78 -22.58 29.20 4.36
C PRO A 78 -23.36 29.98 5.42
N SER A 79 -23.06 29.73 6.68
CA SER A 79 -23.66 30.44 7.80
C SER A 79 -22.62 30.78 8.87
N VAL A 80 -22.88 31.84 9.63
CA VAL A 80 -22.01 32.30 10.72
C VAL A 80 -22.91 32.63 11.92
N ALA A 81 -22.57 32.10 13.09
CA ALA A 81 -23.36 32.40 14.30
C ALA A 81 -23.22 33.85 14.72
N ALA A 82 -22.01 34.39 14.72
CA ALA A 82 -21.77 35.80 14.95
C ALA A 82 -20.53 36.29 14.21
N LEU A 83 -20.59 37.52 13.70
CA LEU A 83 -19.46 38.27 13.17
C LEU A 83 -19.28 39.51 14.08
N LYS A 84 -18.11 39.63 14.69
CA LYS A 84 -17.77 40.71 15.60
C LYS A 84 -16.61 41.53 15.00
N ALA A 85 -16.84 42.82 14.74
CA ALA A 85 -15.81 43.72 14.27
C ALA A 85 -15.44 44.72 15.38
N LYS A 86 -14.20 44.71 15.83
CA LYS A 86 -13.68 45.64 16.80
C LYS A 86 -13.25 46.92 16.09
N LEU A 87 -13.90 48.05 16.43
CA LEU A 87 -13.74 49.30 15.75
C LEU A 87 -12.83 50.26 16.55
N ALA A 88 -11.97 51.00 15.88
CA ALA A 88 -11.18 52.04 16.46
C ALA A 88 -12.02 53.34 16.64
N LEU A 89 -12.06 53.89 17.85
CA LEU A 89 -12.91 55.04 18.20
C LEU A 89 -12.51 56.33 17.43
N ARG A 90 -11.20 56.62 17.29
CA ARG A 90 -10.71 57.86 16.65
C ARG A 90 -11.11 57.95 15.16
N PRO A 91 -10.95 56.89 14.34
CA PRO A 91 -11.43 56.90 12.96
C PRO A 91 -12.96 57.01 12.84
N LEU A 92 -13.69 56.39 13.80
CA LEU A 92 -15.16 56.44 13.81
C LEU A 92 -15.70 57.85 14.01
N LEU A 93 -15.06 58.67 14.85
CA LEU A 93 -15.36 60.09 15.03
C LEU A 93 -15.17 60.91 13.74
N ASN A 94 -14.27 60.44 12.88
CA ASN A 94 -14.00 61.04 11.55
C ASN A 94 -14.78 60.33 10.40
N ARG A 95 -15.82 59.55 10.73
CA ARG A 95 -16.66 58.76 9.78
C ARG A 95 -15.84 57.79 8.93
N LYS A 96 -14.74 57.27 9.45
CA LYS A 96 -13.94 56.18 8.86
C LYS A 96 -14.18 54.91 9.66
N LEU A 97 -14.52 53.82 8.98
CA LEU A 97 -14.57 52.51 9.60
C LEU A 97 -13.18 51.89 9.58
N ASP A 98 -12.62 51.72 10.75
CA ASP A 98 -11.32 51.11 10.97
C ASP A 98 -11.55 49.94 11.93
N ALA A 99 -11.42 48.72 11.42
CA ALA A 99 -11.62 47.50 12.20
C ALA A 99 -10.26 46.87 12.51
N SER A 100 -9.84 46.96 13.77
CA SER A 100 -8.58 46.35 14.19
C SER A 100 -8.67 44.81 14.28
N GLU A 101 -9.83 44.28 14.61
CA GLU A 101 -10.06 42.81 14.72
C GLU A 101 -11.43 42.44 14.13
N ILE A 102 -11.43 41.40 13.31
CA ILE A 102 -12.67 40.73 12.88
C ILE A 102 -12.68 39.32 13.48
N ARG A 103 -13.73 38.98 14.22
CA ARG A 103 -13.95 37.66 14.81
C ARG A 103 -15.19 37.04 14.21
N ILE A 104 -15.05 35.81 13.73
CA ILE A 104 -16.11 35.01 13.09
C ILE A 104 -16.35 33.78 13.95
N GLU A 105 -17.54 33.68 14.53
CA GLU A 105 -17.91 32.60 15.46
C GLU A 105 -18.72 31.54 14.72
N GLN A 106 -18.31 30.29 14.90
CA GLN A 106 -18.97 29.09 14.37
C GLN A 106 -19.36 29.16 12.89
N PRO A 107 -18.45 29.57 11.97
CA PRO A 107 -18.76 29.54 10.57
C PRO A 107 -18.96 28.09 10.10
N LYS A 108 -19.97 27.87 9.25
CA LYS A 108 -20.23 26.60 8.59
C LYS A 108 -20.13 26.81 7.09
N ILE A 109 -19.20 26.12 6.44
CA ILE A 109 -18.96 26.24 5.00
C ILE A 109 -18.95 24.85 4.38
N THR A 110 -19.70 24.65 3.30
CA THR A 110 -19.72 23.40 2.55
C THR A 110 -19.14 23.64 1.16
N PHE A 111 -18.09 22.92 0.82
CA PHE A 111 -17.52 22.84 -0.51
C PHE A 111 -18.02 21.58 -1.22
N THR A 112 -18.30 21.72 -2.51
CA THR A 112 -18.60 20.59 -3.38
C THR A 112 -17.48 20.45 -4.40
N LYS A 113 -16.93 19.25 -4.52
CA LYS A 113 -15.97 18.88 -5.57
C LYS A 113 -16.71 18.05 -6.62
N SER A 114 -16.59 18.46 -7.88
CA SER A 114 -17.07 17.74 -9.05
C SER A 114 -16.03 17.75 -10.15
N ARG A 115 -16.30 17.08 -11.28
CA ARG A 115 -15.42 17.11 -12.46
C ARG A 115 -15.17 18.52 -12.98
N GLU A 116 -16.08 19.45 -12.74
CA GLU A 116 -15.97 20.86 -13.13
C GLU A 116 -15.12 21.70 -12.18
N GLY A 117 -14.77 21.16 -10.99
CA GLY A 117 -13.93 21.79 -9.98
C GLY A 117 -14.60 21.92 -8.62
N PHE A 118 -14.08 22.85 -7.82
CA PHE A 118 -14.61 23.15 -6.49
C PHE A 118 -15.61 24.31 -6.56
N SER A 119 -16.74 24.16 -5.88
CA SER A 119 -17.74 25.21 -5.68
C SER A 119 -18.15 25.26 -4.21
N VAL A 120 -18.61 26.42 -3.75
CA VAL A 120 -19.20 26.58 -2.41
C VAL A 120 -20.71 26.40 -2.56
N VAL A 121 -21.30 25.53 -1.73
CA VAL A 121 -22.76 25.30 -1.77
C VAL A 121 -23.48 26.61 -1.43
N GLY A 122 -24.46 26.98 -2.25
CA GLY A 122 -25.28 28.20 -2.05
C GLY A 122 -24.65 29.49 -2.58
N LEU A 123 -23.43 29.44 -3.13
CA LEU A 123 -22.86 30.59 -3.87
C LEU A 123 -22.85 30.24 -5.36
N SER A 124 -23.88 30.59 -6.07
CA SER A 124 -23.92 30.46 -7.54
C SER A 124 -22.96 31.48 -8.16
N ARG A 125 -22.04 31.03 -9.01
CA ARG A 125 -21.37 31.93 -9.94
C ARG A 125 -22.44 32.49 -10.86
N GLN A 126 -22.74 33.77 -10.71
CA GLN A 126 -23.47 34.50 -11.75
C GLN A 126 -22.50 34.59 -12.95
N ASP A 127 -22.62 33.64 -13.87
CA ASP A 127 -22.01 33.77 -15.17
C ASP A 127 -22.57 35.07 -15.80
N SER A 128 -21.70 36.04 -15.96
CA SER A 128 -21.97 37.27 -16.73
C SER A 128 -22.12 36.91 -18.22
N ARG A 129 -23.12 36.11 -18.53
CA ARG A 129 -23.65 36.02 -19.90
C ARG A 129 -24.71 37.11 -20.02
N SER A 130 -24.32 38.24 -20.53
CA SER A 130 -25.25 39.21 -21.09
C SER A 130 -26.23 38.48 -22.02
N PRO A 131 -27.55 38.73 -21.89
CA PRO A 131 -28.51 38.22 -22.85
C PRO A 131 -28.17 38.85 -24.22
N GLN A 132 -27.79 38.04 -25.16
CA GLN A 132 -27.64 38.43 -26.56
C GLN A 132 -29.03 38.77 -27.08
N ALA A 133 -29.31 40.09 -27.19
CA ALA A 133 -30.49 40.59 -27.86
C ALA A 133 -30.40 40.28 -29.37
N PRO A 134 -31.52 39.94 -30.03
CA PRO A 134 -31.50 39.62 -31.45
C PRO A 134 -31.22 40.89 -32.28
N SER A 135 -30.28 40.76 -33.18
CA SER A 135 -29.91 41.73 -34.20
C SER A 135 -31.06 42.03 -35.16
N SER A 136 -31.38 43.33 -35.35
CA SER A 136 -32.01 43.85 -36.54
C SER A 136 -31.45 45.23 -36.92
N PRO A 137 -31.35 45.56 -38.19
CA PRO A 137 -30.34 46.45 -38.73
C PRO A 137 -30.72 47.94 -38.84
N SER A 138 -29.72 48.77 -38.84
CA SER A 138 -29.48 50.18 -39.22
C SER A 138 -30.49 50.91 -40.15
N PRO A 139 -30.41 52.23 -40.41
CA PRO A 139 -29.33 53.21 -40.16
C PRO A 139 -29.83 54.60 -39.76
N GLY A 140 -28.90 55.50 -39.38
CA GLY A 140 -29.16 56.94 -39.56
C GLY A 140 -28.64 57.86 -38.46
N THR A 141 -27.49 58.44 -38.65
CA THR A 141 -27.12 59.87 -38.59
C THR A 141 -27.41 60.73 -37.34
N SER A 142 -26.33 61.29 -36.80
CA SER A 142 -26.11 62.68 -36.37
C SER A 142 -26.28 63.07 -34.91
N ALA A 143 -25.26 63.78 -34.47
CA ALA A 143 -25.18 64.85 -33.49
C ALA A 143 -25.00 64.53 -31.98
N ALA A 144 -23.83 64.87 -31.49
CA ALA A 144 -23.57 65.14 -30.10
C ALA A 144 -24.41 66.29 -29.52
N PRO A 145 -24.63 66.33 -28.22
CA PRO A 145 -23.78 67.21 -27.43
C PRO A 145 -23.33 66.60 -26.08
N GLU A 146 -22.24 67.17 -25.65
CA GLU A 146 -21.56 67.06 -24.36
C GLU A 146 -22.51 67.07 -23.17
N SER A 147 -22.29 66.13 -22.23
CA SER A 147 -22.69 66.34 -20.85
C SER A 147 -21.66 65.74 -19.92
N SER A 148 -21.16 66.56 -19.09
CA SER A 148 -20.13 66.50 -18.09
C SER A 148 -20.10 65.21 -17.25
N PRO A 149 -18.93 64.73 -16.83
CA PRO A 149 -18.81 63.62 -15.90
C PRO A 149 -19.16 64.09 -14.48
N SER A 150 -20.27 63.65 -13.95
CA SER A 150 -20.52 63.67 -12.52
C SER A 150 -19.58 62.70 -11.87
N SER A 151 -18.43 63.19 -11.45
CA SER A 151 -17.52 62.44 -10.57
C SER A 151 -18.17 62.29 -9.20
N SER A 152 -18.98 61.26 -9.04
CA SER A 152 -19.30 60.74 -7.72
C SER A 152 -18.02 60.11 -7.18
N THR A 153 -17.28 60.87 -6.42
CA THR A 153 -16.19 60.36 -5.60
C THR A 153 -16.77 59.40 -4.59
N GLN A 154 -16.92 58.14 -5.00
CA GLN A 154 -17.12 57.03 -4.06
C GLN A 154 -15.85 56.99 -3.18
N LYS A 155 -15.96 57.62 -1.98
CA LYS A 155 -14.95 57.45 -0.94
C LYS A 155 -14.89 55.95 -0.61
N SER A 156 -13.93 55.25 -1.20
CA SER A 156 -13.61 53.89 -0.85
C SER A 156 -13.37 53.81 0.66
N LEU A 157 -14.18 53.04 1.37
CA LEU A 157 -13.95 52.69 2.75
C LEU A 157 -12.57 51.98 2.83
N GLN A 158 -11.58 52.64 3.42
CA GLN A 158 -10.31 52.00 3.71
C GLN A 158 -10.51 51.12 4.94
N LEU A 159 -10.59 49.82 4.77
CA LEU A 159 -10.64 48.85 5.85
C LEU A 159 -9.18 48.57 6.27
N HIS A 160 -8.83 48.96 7.49
CA HIS A 160 -7.57 48.58 8.14
C HIS A 160 -7.90 47.40 9.08
N LEU A 161 -7.38 46.21 8.75
CA LEU A 161 -7.57 44.99 9.53
C LEU A 161 -6.19 44.52 10.03
N GLU A 162 -6.05 44.39 11.36
CA GLU A 162 -4.82 43.94 11.99
C GLU A 162 -4.91 42.45 12.40
N ARG A 163 -6.12 41.95 12.71
CA ARG A 163 -6.30 40.60 13.20
C ARG A 163 -7.60 39.99 12.71
N LEU A 164 -7.49 38.73 12.24
CA LEU A 164 -8.64 37.87 11.88
C LEU A 164 -8.69 36.66 12.81
N VAL A 165 -9.81 36.47 13.48
CA VAL A 165 -10.05 35.34 14.39
C VAL A 165 -11.25 34.54 13.90
N ILE A 166 -11.12 33.22 13.81
CA ILE A 166 -12.24 32.30 13.58
C ILE A 166 -12.28 31.35 14.77
N GLU A 167 -13.46 31.10 15.31
CA GLU A 167 -13.66 30.23 16.48
C GLU A 167 -14.74 29.19 16.20
N GLY A 168 -14.44 27.92 16.44
CA GLY A 168 -15.40 26.82 16.39
C GLY A 168 -16.01 26.55 15.00
N GLY A 169 -15.30 26.87 13.93
CA GLY A 169 -15.75 26.69 12.56
C GLY A 169 -15.92 25.23 12.15
N THR A 170 -16.74 25.01 11.13
CA THR A 170 -16.91 23.70 10.47
C THR A 170 -16.79 23.86 8.96
N VAL A 171 -15.91 23.06 8.36
CA VAL A 171 -15.73 23.00 6.91
C VAL A 171 -16.06 21.60 6.41
N THR A 172 -17.04 21.48 5.52
CA THR A 172 -17.46 20.20 4.95
C THR A 172 -17.08 20.15 3.48
N LEU A 173 -16.45 19.07 3.05
CA LEU A 173 -16.16 18.77 1.66
C LEU A 173 -17.03 17.60 1.20
N LYS A 174 -17.86 17.82 0.19
CA LYS A 174 -18.65 16.79 -0.50
C LYS A 174 -17.99 16.49 -1.85
N ASP A 175 -17.46 15.29 -2.02
CA ASP A 175 -16.98 14.81 -3.31
C ASP A 175 -18.13 14.08 -4.00
N VAL A 176 -18.73 14.73 -5.02
CA VAL A 176 -19.90 14.20 -5.73
C VAL A 176 -19.51 12.99 -6.58
N ASP A 177 -18.33 13.01 -7.17
CA ASP A 177 -17.87 11.93 -8.04
C ASP A 177 -17.53 10.65 -7.25
N ALA A 178 -16.97 10.82 -6.06
CA ALA A 178 -16.64 9.70 -5.17
C ALA A 178 -17.78 9.31 -4.22
N GLY A 179 -18.85 10.12 -4.11
CA GLY A 179 -19.96 9.91 -3.17
C GLY A 179 -19.55 10.03 -1.70
N THR A 180 -18.44 10.73 -1.40
CA THR A 180 -17.89 10.83 -0.06
C THR A 180 -18.07 12.23 0.54
N THR A 181 -18.24 12.28 1.86
CA THR A 181 -18.30 13.54 2.62
C THR A 181 -17.27 13.51 3.72
N SER A 182 -16.45 14.54 3.81
CA SER A 182 -15.45 14.75 4.87
C SER A 182 -15.67 16.09 5.53
N SER A 183 -15.50 16.17 6.85
CA SER A 183 -15.66 17.43 7.58
C SER A 183 -14.47 17.70 8.49
N LEU A 184 -14.05 18.97 8.53
CA LEU A 184 -13.16 19.52 9.54
C LEU A 184 -14.00 20.22 10.59
N SER A 185 -13.80 19.92 11.83
CA SER A 185 -14.51 20.52 12.96
C SER A 185 -13.58 21.29 13.87
N ASN A 186 -14.15 22.16 14.73
CA ASN A 186 -13.39 23.00 15.64
C ASN A 186 -12.28 23.76 14.88
N VAL A 187 -12.65 24.40 13.78
CA VAL A 187 -11.71 25.20 12.98
C VAL A 187 -11.53 26.55 13.67
N ASP A 188 -10.35 26.73 14.25
CA ASP A 188 -9.95 27.95 14.93
C ASP A 188 -8.79 28.57 14.17
N LEU A 189 -8.92 29.84 13.77
CA LEU A 189 -7.90 30.63 13.11
C LEU A 189 -7.60 31.87 13.97
N ASP A 190 -6.34 32.17 14.15
CA ASP A 190 -5.86 33.42 14.71
C ASP A 190 -4.71 33.91 13.83
N ALA A 191 -4.91 35.01 13.12
CA ALA A 191 -3.97 35.51 12.15
C ALA A 191 -3.83 37.04 12.23
N GLU A 192 -2.59 37.52 12.28
CA GLU A 192 -2.30 38.91 11.99
C GLU A 192 -2.45 39.15 10.50
N VAL A 193 -3.09 40.27 10.15
CA VAL A 193 -3.42 40.55 8.74
C VAL A 193 -3.04 42.01 8.46
N GLN A 194 -2.36 42.21 7.34
CA GLN A 194 -2.03 43.55 6.85
C GLN A 194 -2.45 43.68 5.39
N LEU A 195 -3.25 44.69 5.10
CA LEU A 195 -3.71 44.97 3.76
C LEU A 195 -3.07 46.24 3.23
N GLN A 196 -2.20 46.13 2.23
CA GLN A 196 -1.52 47.26 1.58
C GLN A 196 -1.83 47.23 0.07
N GLY A 197 -2.83 48.01 -0.36
CA GLY A 197 -3.28 48.00 -1.74
C GLY A 197 -3.79 46.62 -2.16
N ALA A 198 -3.13 46.00 -3.13
CA ALA A 198 -3.46 44.63 -3.62
C ALA A 198 -2.80 43.54 -2.78
N LEU A 199 -1.83 43.86 -1.94
CA LEU A 199 -1.08 42.89 -1.13
C LEU A 199 -1.80 42.63 0.20
N LEU A 200 -2.20 41.40 0.42
CA LEU A 200 -2.66 40.88 1.71
C LEU A 200 -1.52 40.06 2.34
N SER A 201 -0.98 40.54 3.43
CA SER A 201 0.09 39.88 4.20
C SER A 201 -0.46 39.27 5.47
N VAL A 202 0.02 38.08 5.82
CA VAL A 202 -0.20 37.40 7.09
C VAL A 202 1.16 37.14 7.73
N PRO A 203 1.67 38.12 8.50
CA PRO A 203 3.00 38.01 9.14
C PRO A 203 3.07 36.82 10.10
N GLN A 204 1.97 36.52 10.77
CA GLN A 204 1.84 35.38 11.68
C GLN A 204 0.40 34.87 11.66
N GLY A 205 0.26 33.54 11.59
CA GLY A 205 -1.06 32.91 11.66
C GLY A 205 -0.99 31.52 12.26
N GLN A 206 -2.04 31.15 12.98
CA GLN A 206 -2.23 29.81 13.53
C GLN A 206 -3.64 29.32 13.22
N LEU A 207 -3.72 28.19 12.54
CA LEU A 207 -4.96 27.46 12.25
C LEU A 207 -4.94 26.14 13.03
N ARG A 208 -6.01 25.83 13.75
CA ARG A 208 -6.22 24.54 14.43
C ARG A 208 -7.54 23.95 13.98
N PHE A 209 -7.58 22.65 13.85
CA PHE A 209 -8.83 21.94 13.49
C PHE A 209 -8.74 20.47 13.86
N LYS A 210 -9.89 19.81 13.88
CA LYS A 210 -10.00 18.36 13.95
C LYS A 210 -10.34 17.80 12.57
N ALA A 211 -9.48 16.90 12.09
CA ALA A 211 -9.68 16.14 10.86
C ALA A 211 -10.61 14.93 11.11
N PRO A 212 -11.14 14.26 10.06
CA PRO A 212 -11.91 13.04 10.18
C PRO A 212 -11.19 12.00 11.05
N GLY A 213 -11.90 11.34 11.96
CA GLY A 213 -11.31 10.45 12.96
C GLY A 213 -10.87 11.15 14.26
N ASP A 214 -11.29 12.40 14.48
CA ASP A 214 -11.01 13.24 15.68
C ASP A 214 -9.52 13.60 15.86
N HIS A 215 -8.77 13.56 14.76
CA HIS A 215 -7.34 13.89 14.75
C HIS A 215 -7.11 15.38 14.84
N SER A 216 -6.34 15.83 15.82
CA SER A 216 -5.99 17.24 15.99
C SER A 216 -4.85 17.64 15.06
N VAL A 217 -5.06 18.67 14.27
CA VAL A 217 -4.07 19.26 13.36
C VAL A 217 -3.93 20.75 13.64
N SER A 218 -2.70 21.24 13.70
CA SER A 218 -2.42 22.66 13.74
C SER A 218 -1.46 23.07 12.63
N LEU A 219 -1.72 24.21 12.01
CA LEU A 219 -0.88 24.86 11.01
C LEU A 219 -0.46 26.20 11.58
N ALA A 220 0.83 26.40 11.76
CA ALA A 220 1.43 27.70 12.08
C ALA A 220 2.12 28.27 10.84
N ILE A 221 1.91 29.54 10.53
CA ILE A 221 2.50 30.24 9.41
C ILE A 221 3.27 31.44 9.97
N ARG A 222 4.51 31.61 9.57
CA ARG A 222 5.33 32.78 9.94
C ARG A 222 5.32 33.89 8.90
N SER A 223 5.03 33.56 7.65
CA SER A 223 4.87 34.58 6.60
C SER A 223 3.96 34.01 5.50
N GLY A 224 2.86 34.70 5.24
CA GLY A 224 1.98 34.45 4.13
C GLY A 224 1.70 35.76 3.37
N ASN A 225 1.71 35.73 2.05
CA ASN A 225 1.43 36.87 1.21
C ASN A 225 0.53 36.46 0.06
N LEU A 226 -0.53 37.19 -0.17
CA LEU A 226 -1.42 37.06 -1.32
C LEU A 226 -1.46 38.38 -2.08
N ASN A 227 -0.94 38.39 -3.29
CA ASN A 227 -1.08 39.51 -4.22
C ASN A 227 -2.36 39.29 -5.04
N ARG A 228 -3.37 40.13 -4.84
CA ARG A 228 -4.67 40.03 -5.47
C ARG A 228 -4.66 40.39 -6.95
N ASP A 229 -3.75 41.25 -7.40
CA ASP A 229 -3.63 41.64 -8.81
C ASP A 229 -3.00 40.53 -9.65
N THR A 230 -1.93 39.90 -9.11
CA THR A 230 -1.24 38.80 -9.76
C THR A 230 -1.85 37.44 -9.40
N ASN A 231 -2.73 37.34 -8.40
CA ASN A 231 -3.27 36.09 -7.83
C ASN A 231 -2.16 35.13 -7.36
N GLU A 232 -1.05 35.64 -6.86
CA GLU A 232 0.06 34.86 -6.32
C GLU A 232 -0.04 34.77 -4.81
N LEU A 233 -0.04 33.53 -4.32
CA LEU A 233 0.03 33.18 -2.90
C LEU A 233 1.43 32.61 -2.59
N SER A 234 2.15 33.24 -1.66
CA SER A 234 3.37 32.71 -1.10
C SER A 234 3.21 32.45 0.40
N VAL A 235 3.69 31.32 0.86
CA VAL A 235 3.72 30.95 2.28
C VAL A 235 5.10 30.44 2.60
N SER A 236 5.72 31.00 3.62
CA SER A 236 7.04 30.61 4.09
C SER A 236 6.99 30.18 5.54
N GLU A 237 7.84 29.24 5.90
CA GLU A 237 7.96 28.69 7.26
C GLU A 237 6.60 28.23 7.84
N ALA A 238 5.80 27.56 7.03
CA ALA A 238 4.61 26.87 7.51
C ALA A 238 5.01 25.60 8.26
N VAL A 239 4.40 25.37 9.43
CA VAL A 239 4.61 24.16 10.24
C VAL A 239 3.27 23.52 10.50
N VAL A 240 3.06 22.34 9.92
CA VAL A 240 1.92 21.47 10.23
C VAL A 240 2.32 20.54 11.37
N THR A 241 1.56 20.54 12.44
CA THR A 241 1.75 19.64 13.59
C THR A 241 0.51 18.76 13.76
N SER A 242 0.72 17.47 13.92
CA SER A 242 -0.32 16.48 14.20
C SER A 242 0.21 15.45 15.19
N ASP A 243 -0.62 14.48 15.57
CA ASP A 243 -0.20 13.32 16.37
C ASP A 243 0.84 12.45 15.64
N ALA A 244 0.89 12.51 14.30
CA ALA A 244 1.94 11.84 13.52
C ALA A 244 3.29 12.56 13.58
N GLY A 245 3.35 13.84 13.95
CA GLY A 245 4.59 14.63 14.01
C GLY A 245 4.47 16.00 13.36
N LYS A 246 5.62 16.56 12.97
CA LYS A 246 5.72 17.90 12.39
C LYS A 246 6.25 17.86 10.97
N VAL A 247 5.61 18.63 10.09
CA VAL A 247 6.04 18.87 8.71
C VAL A 247 6.25 20.36 8.53
N ARG A 248 7.43 20.75 8.06
CA ARG A 248 7.71 22.14 7.62
C ARG A 248 7.45 22.24 6.13
N ALA A 249 6.87 23.34 5.70
CA ALA A 249 6.57 23.55 4.29
C ALA A 249 6.70 25.02 3.89
N ASP A 250 7.10 25.23 2.63
CA ASP A 250 7.04 26.51 1.92
C ASP A 250 6.21 26.30 0.65
N ALA A 251 5.41 27.29 0.27
CA ALA A 251 4.55 27.19 -0.91
C ALA A 251 4.58 28.51 -1.70
N THR A 252 4.57 28.37 -3.02
CA THR A 252 4.29 29.47 -3.96
C THR A 252 3.27 28.99 -4.96
N LEU A 253 2.10 29.62 -5.00
CA LEU A 253 0.96 29.19 -5.79
C LEU A 253 0.40 30.35 -6.62
N GLN A 254 0.20 30.13 -7.89
CA GLN A 254 -0.52 31.01 -8.80
C GLN A 254 -1.96 30.55 -8.89
N LEU A 255 -2.86 31.23 -8.15
CA LEU A 255 -4.24 30.78 -7.96
C LEU A 255 -5.06 30.80 -9.26
N ALA A 256 -4.83 31.77 -10.13
CA ALA A 256 -5.55 31.90 -11.41
C ALA A 256 -5.28 30.72 -12.35
N THR A 257 -4.04 30.27 -12.44
CA THR A 257 -3.60 29.17 -13.31
C THR A 257 -3.55 27.82 -12.59
N ARG A 258 -3.74 27.81 -11.27
CA ARG A 258 -3.60 26.63 -10.39
C ARG A 258 -2.22 25.97 -10.52
N ARG A 259 -1.20 26.77 -10.75
CA ARG A 259 0.20 26.33 -10.83
C ARG A 259 0.96 26.73 -9.58
N GLY A 260 1.96 25.95 -9.23
CA GLY A 260 2.75 26.31 -8.09
C GLY A 260 3.69 25.21 -7.62
N LYS A 261 4.35 25.48 -6.52
CA LYS A 261 5.37 24.64 -5.95
C LYS A 261 5.24 24.63 -4.43
N ILE A 262 5.25 23.44 -3.86
CA ILE A 262 5.26 23.23 -2.41
C ILE A 262 6.52 22.43 -2.09
N ARG A 263 7.34 22.93 -1.19
CA ARG A 263 8.46 22.20 -0.62
C ARG A 263 8.12 21.82 0.80
N ALA A 264 8.40 20.57 1.16
CA ALA A 264 8.12 20.07 2.51
C ALA A 264 9.27 19.22 3.03
N SER A 265 9.42 19.21 4.35
CA SER A 265 10.37 18.36 5.06
C SER A 265 9.84 17.98 6.43
N SER A 266 10.29 16.82 6.93
CA SER A 266 10.00 16.37 8.28
C SER A 266 11.17 15.59 8.85
N GLU A 267 11.50 15.84 10.10
CA GLU A 267 12.57 15.14 10.81
C GLU A 267 12.10 13.81 11.40
N ARG A 268 10.81 13.72 11.73
CA ARG A 268 10.23 12.53 12.34
C ARG A 268 8.72 12.53 12.20
N LEU A 269 8.19 11.46 11.59
CA LEU A 269 6.76 11.16 11.55
C LEU A 269 6.53 9.74 12.06
N ASP A 270 5.53 9.55 12.88
CA ASP A 270 5.11 8.25 13.36
C ASP A 270 4.29 7.52 12.30
N LEU A 271 4.76 6.36 11.85
CA LEU A 271 4.09 5.57 10.81
C LEU A 271 2.75 5.02 11.27
N SER A 272 2.59 4.71 12.55
CA SER A 272 1.32 4.18 13.08
C SER A 272 0.24 5.25 13.08
N ALA A 273 0.60 6.48 13.44
CA ALA A 273 -0.31 7.61 13.36
C ALA A 273 -0.66 7.95 11.90
N LEU A 274 0.33 7.98 10.99
CA LEU A 274 0.08 8.19 9.56
C LEU A 274 -0.83 7.12 8.97
N ALA A 275 -0.67 5.85 9.37
CA ALA A 275 -1.53 4.77 8.91
C ALA A 275 -2.98 4.92 9.41
N ARG A 276 -3.18 5.39 10.64
CA ARG A 276 -4.52 5.73 11.15
C ARG A 276 -5.17 6.82 10.30
N TYR A 277 -4.45 7.89 9.96
CA TYR A 277 -4.95 8.91 9.03
C TYR A 277 -5.30 8.32 7.67
N ALA A 278 -4.37 7.57 7.09
CA ALA A 278 -4.56 6.99 5.76
C ALA A 278 -5.70 5.97 5.71
N SER A 279 -5.95 5.21 6.79
CA SER A 279 -7.04 4.24 6.87
C SER A 279 -8.43 4.88 6.83
N THR A 280 -8.55 6.16 7.19
CA THR A 280 -9.79 6.93 7.04
C THR A 280 -10.22 7.05 5.58
N PHE A 281 -9.25 7.07 4.64
CA PHE A 281 -9.49 7.19 3.21
C PHE A 281 -9.34 5.86 2.47
N ALA A 282 -8.53 4.94 3.01
CA ALA A 282 -8.25 3.62 2.46
C ALA A 282 -8.28 2.55 3.56
N PRO A 283 -9.47 2.02 3.93
CA PRO A 283 -9.64 1.11 5.08
C PRO A 283 -8.76 -0.16 5.02
N THR A 284 -8.38 -0.60 3.82
CA THR A 284 -7.51 -1.77 3.63
C THR A 284 -6.11 -1.59 4.24
N LEU A 285 -5.65 -0.36 4.44
CA LEU A 285 -4.35 -0.07 5.05
C LEU A 285 -4.29 -0.44 6.54
N SER A 286 -5.43 -0.52 7.22
CA SER A 286 -5.50 -0.95 8.63
C SER A 286 -4.99 -2.38 8.84
N ASN A 287 -5.05 -3.23 7.80
CA ASN A 287 -4.61 -4.62 7.86
C ASN A 287 -3.08 -4.79 7.97
N PHE A 288 -2.31 -3.73 7.69
CA PHE A 288 -0.84 -3.79 7.70
C PHE A 288 -0.22 -3.32 9.01
N SER A 289 -0.95 -2.57 9.84
CA SER A 289 -0.51 -2.04 11.15
C SER A 289 0.95 -1.60 11.17
N PRO A 290 1.38 -0.67 10.30
CA PRO A 290 2.77 -0.25 10.26
C PRO A 290 3.15 0.53 11.52
N THR A 291 4.39 0.36 11.97
CA THR A 291 4.99 1.11 13.06
C THR A 291 6.39 1.62 12.67
N GLY A 292 6.99 2.48 13.48
CA GLY A 292 8.32 3.02 13.22
C GLY A 292 8.30 4.49 12.82
N THR A 293 9.41 4.96 12.29
CA THR A 293 9.61 6.37 11.95
C THR A 293 9.81 6.57 10.46
N LEU A 294 9.10 7.56 9.92
CA LEU A 294 9.27 8.11 8.58
C LEU A 294 9.95 9.48 8.70
N ILE A 295 10.98 9.72 7.92
CA ILE A 295 11.67 10.99 7.78
C ILE A 295 11.51 11.43 6.33
N ILE A 296 11.24 12.72 6.11
CA ILE A 296 11.17 13.32 4.79
C ILE A 296 12.21 14.45 4.75
N PRO A 297 13.47 14.18 4.38
CA PRO A 297 14.49 15.21 4.31
C PRO A 297 14.13 16.33 3.33
N LYS A 298 13.49 15.93 2.22
CA LYS A 298 13.06 16.84 1.16
C LYS A 298 11.90 16.21 0.38
N SER A 299 10.88 17.02 0.17
CA SER A 299 9.79 16.73 -0.75
C SER A 299 9.45 17.99 -1.54
N GLU A 300 9.16 17.84 -2.82
CA GLU A 300 8.74 18.91 -3.70
C GLU A 300 7.51 18.45 -4.48
N VAL A 301 6.42 19.18 -4.32
CA VAL A 301 5.17 18.99 -5.06
C VAL A 301 5.02 20.15 -6.03
N ILE A 302 4.88 19.84 -7.30
CA ILE A 302 4.69 20.82 -8.38
C ILE A 302 3.26 20.66 -8.90
N LEU A 303 2.49 21.74 -8.83
CA LEU A 303 1.18 21.85 -9.43
C LEU A 303 1.37 22.41 -10.84
N ALA A 304 1.19 21.62 -11.89
CA ALA A 304 1.37 22.04 -13.28
C ALA A 304 0.07 22.58 -13.89
N GLY A 305 -1.07 22.42 -13.21
CA GLY A 305 -2.41 22.86 -13.60
C GLY A 305 -3.48 22.22 -12.72
N ALA A 306 -4.73 22.24 -13.19
CA ALA A 306 -5.88 21.80 -12.40
C ALA A 306 -5.82 20.33 -11.97
N ASN A 307 -5.23 19.45 -12.78
CA ASN A 307 -5.27 18.01 -12.57
C ASN A 307 -3.87 17.36 -12.64
N GLU A 308 -2.82 18.14 -12.84
CA GLU A 308 -1.47 17.60 -12.98
C GLU A 308 -0.62 18.00 -11.79
N ILE A 309 -0.31 17.01 -10.97
CA ILE A 309 0.56 17.15 -9.80
C ILE A 309 1.77 16.25 -10.01
N ALA A 310 2.96 16.83 -9.96
CA ALA A 310 4.20 16.08 -9.91
C ALA A 310 4.77 16.08 -8.50
N LEU A 311 5.36 14.95 -8.11
CA LEU A 311 6.00 14.74 -6.81
C LEU A 311 7.46 14.37 -7.02
N ASN A 312 8.35 14.95 -6.22
CA ASN A 312 9.73 14.50 -6.07
C ASN A 312 10.05 14.51 -4.57
N SER A 313 10.31 13.36 -4.00
CA SER A 313 10.50 13.21 -2.55
C SER A 313 11.56 12.16 -2.23
N ILE A 314 12.26 12.37 -1.14
CA ILE A 314 13.10 11.37 -0.50
C ILE A 314 12.43 11.00 0.81
N ILE A 315 12.19 9.71 0.99
CA ILE A 315 11.57 9.12 2.17
C ILE A 315 12.60 8.21 2.82
N GLN A 316 12.82 8.37 4.11
CA GLN A 316 13.70 7.51 4.90
C GLN A 316 12.86 6.76 5.92
N LEU A 317 12.99 5.45 5.92
CA LEU A 317 12.38 4.58 6.92
C LEU A 317 13.41 4.25 8.01
N ARG A 318 13.00 4.29 9.27
CA ARG A 318 13.83 3.94 10.43
C ARG A 318 13.01 3.08 11.38
N ASP A 319 13.53 1.90 11.69
CA ASP A 319 12.93 0.91 12.58
C ASP A 319 11.45 0.62 12.27
N ALA A 320 11.15 0.68 10.97
CA ALA A 320 9.78 0.44 10.52
C ALA A 320 9.46 -1.06 10.58
N SER A 321 8.23 -1.39 10.93
CA SER A 321 7.72 -2.74 10.85
C SER A 321 6.30 -2.76 10.32
N MET A 322 5.89 -3.87 9.72
CA MET A 322 4.52 -4.07 9.31
C MET A 322 4.12 -5.54 9.38
N MET A 323 2.83 -5.77 9.59
CA MET A 323 2.24 -7.09 9.52
C MET A 323 1.82 -7.40 8.08
N LEU A 324 2.23 -8.56 7.57
CA LEU A 324 1.79 -9.06 6.26
C LEU A 324 0.53 -9.92 6.41
N PRO A 325 -0.29 -10.05 5.37
CA PRO A 325 -1.36 -11.04 5.34
C PRO A 325 -0.84 -12.44 5.69
N GLY A 326 -1.53 -13.14 6.61
CA GLY A 326 -1.07 -14.43 7.14
C GLY A 326 -0.24 -14.34 8.42
N GLY A 327 -0.18 -13.16 9.07
CA GLY A 327 0.41 -12.98 10.40
C GLY A 327 1.94 -12.94 10.45
N LYS A 328 2.62 -12.91 9.31
CA LYS A 328 4.08 -12.74 9.25
C LYS A 328 4.43 -11.26 9.42
N THR A 329 5.46 -10.98 10.22
CA THR A 329 5.89 -9.62 10.48
C THR A 329 7.20 -9.33 9.76
N VAL A 330 7.23 -8.25 8.99
CA VAL A 330 8.47 -7.62 8.50
C VAL A 330 8.90 -6.61 9.53
N GLN A 331 10.10 -6.75 10.03
CA GLN A 331 10.65 -5.93 11.11
C GLN A 331 11.91 -5.20 10.68
N VAL A 332 12.26 -4.14 11.43
CA VAL A 332 13.55 -3.44 11.31
C VAL A 332 13.80 -2.96 9.88
N VAL A 333 12.76 -2.37 9.25
CA VAL A 333 12.93 -1.83 7.90
C VAL A 333 13.65 -0.50 8.00
N ASN A 334 14.86 -0.45 7.45
CA ASN A 334 15.68 0.75 7.37
C ASN A 334 16.12 0.98 5.93
N GLY A 335 16.02 2.20 5.45
CA GLY A 335 16.50 2.59 4.14
C GLY A 335 15.86 3.84 3.59
N ASP A 336 16.38 4.26 2.46
CA ASP A 336 15.96 5.47 1.76
C ASP A 336 15.24 5.07 0.47
N ILE A 337 14.10 5.73 0.20
CA ILE A 337 13.30 5.53 -0.99
C ILE A 337 13.13 6.90 -1.67
N SER A 338 13.59 7.02 -2.89
CA SER A 338 13.26 8.17 -3.75
C SER A 338 11.92 7.90 -4.43
N VAL A 339 11.03 8.86 -4.39
CA VAL A 339 9.71 8.80 -5.04
C VAL A 339 9.61 10.00 -5.99
N ASP A 340 9.37 9.73 -7.25
CA ASP A 340 9.19 10.76 -8.27
C ASP A 340 8.06 10.39 -9.24
N GLY A 341 7.42 11.38 -9.84
CA GLY A 341 6.38 11.14 -10.84
C GLY A 341 5.19 12.07 -10.73
N THR A 342 4.05 11.62 -11.25
CA THR A 342 2.81 12.38 -11.28
C THR A 342 1.67 11.62 -10.60
N THR A 343 0.49 12.24 -10.49
CA THR A 343 -0.73 11.58 -9.97
C THR A 343 -1.15 10.34 -10.75
N THR A 344 -0.69 10.20 -11.99
CA THR A 344 -1.00 9.04 -12.83
C THR A 344 0.08 7.98 -12.82
N ALA A 345 1.33 8.34 -12.51
CA ALA A 345 2.44 7.41 -12.47
C ALA A 345 3.49 7.86 -11.45
N LEU A 346 3.71 7.06 -10.41
CA LEU A 346 4.72 7.28 -9.38
C LEU A 346 5.80 6.22 -9.50
N ARG A 347 7.05 6.65 -9.67
CA ARG A 347 8.23 5.81 -9.61
C ARG A 347 8.82 5.86 -8.21
N PHE A 348 9.32 4.74 -7.73
CA PHE A 348 10.01 4.64 -6.45
C PHE A 348 11.27 3.78 -6.59
N VAL A 349 12.36 4.28 -6.04
CA VAL A 349 13.68 3.66 -6.15
C VAL A 349 14.33 3.60 -4.78
N SER A 350 14.85 2.43 -4.43
CA SER A 350 15.74 2.26 -3.29
C SER A 350 16.98 1.46 -3.70
N GLN A 351 18.15 1.97 -3.38
CA GLN A 351 19.40 1.25 -3.64
C GLN A 351 19.69 0.22 -2.56
N LYS A 352 19.24 0.49 -1.34
CA LYS A 352 19.42 -0.40 -0.20
C LYS A 352 18.32 -0.21 0.82
N LEU A 353 17.47 -1.21 0.94
CA LEU A 353 16.46 -1.33 1.96
C LEU A 353 16.77 -2.57 2.81
N SER A 354 17.16 -2.37 4.05
CA SER A 354 17.46 -3.45 4.97
C SER A 354 16.21 -3.79 5.78
N LEU A 355 15.88 -5.07 5.87
CA LEU A 355 14.73 -5.53 6.64
C LEU A 355 15.03 -6.90 7.26
N ALA A 356 14.22 -7.32 8.21
CA ALA A 356 14.25 -8.66 8.77
C ALA A 356 12.88 -9.33 8.62
N LEU A 357 12.85 -10.53 8.09
CA LEU A 357 11.67 -11.39 8.04
C LEU A 357 11.86 -12.53 9.04
N ASN A 358 11.05 -12.59 10.10
CA ASN A 358 11.22 -13.57 11.18
C ASN A 358 12.67 -13.66 11.70
N ARG A 359 13.34 -12.51 11.88
CA ARG A 359 14.75 -12.33 12.30
C ARG A 359 15.80 -12.64 11.22
N ALA A 360 15.44 -13.21 10.06
CA ALA A 360 16.38 -13.39 8.96
C ALA A 360 16.64 -12.04 8.27
N PRO A 361 17.89 -11.60 8.17
CA PRO A 361 18.22 -10.34 7.51
C PRO A 361 18.01 -10.46 6.00
N ILE A 362 17.40 -9.44 5.41
CA ILE A 362 17.17 -9.31 3.96
C ILE A 362 17.57 -7.91 3.55
N THR A 363 18.35 -7.79 2.50
CA THR A 363 18.63 -6.51 1.85
C THR A 363 17.99 -6.49 0.47
N LEU A 364 17.29 -5.41 0.17
CA LEU A 364 16.62 -5.21 -1.12
C LEU A 364 17.18 -3.98 -1.82
N ALA A 365 17.30 -4.08 -3.14
CA ALA A 365 17.40 -2.92 -4.03
C ALA A 365 16.23 -3.01 -5.02
N LEU A 366 15.49 -1.92 -5.15
CA LEU A 366 14.28 -1.92 -5.98
C LEU A 366 14.20 -0.68 -6.87
N ASP A 367 13.56 -0.86 -8.02
CA ASP A 367 13.10 0.19 -8.92
C ASP A 367 11.71 -0.22 -9.40
N GLY A 368 10.73 0.60 -9.09
CA GLY A 368 9.35 0.28 -9.38
C GLY A 368 8.54 1.48 -9.78
N GLN A 369 7.39 1.20 -10.37
CA GLN A 369 6.42 2.20 -10.80
C GLN A 369 5.02 1.75 -10.43
N PHE A 370 4.28 2.66 -9.82
CA PHE A 370 2.84 2.54 -9.65
C PHE A 370 2.13 3.41 -10.69
N THR A 371 1.25 2.81 -11.47
CA THR A 371 0.46 3.53 -12.50
C THR A 371 -1.01 3.47 -12.14
N VAL A 372 -1.63 4.64 -12.08
CA VAL A 372 -3.07 4.77 -11.88
C VAL A 372 -3.77 4.56 -13.23
N GLY A 373 -4.74 3.65 -13.25
CA GLY A 373 -5.50 3.30 -14.46
C GLY A 373 -6.66 2.38 -14.12
N THR A 374 -7.31 1.87 -15.13
CA THR A 374 -8.41 0.88 -15.02
C THR A 374 -8.03 -0.42 -15.74
N PRO A 375 -7.36 -1.39 -15.07
CA PRO A 375 -6.94 -1.41 -13.67
C PRO A 375 -5.63 -0.67 -13.41
N SER A 376 -5.42 -0.19 -12.18
CA SER A 376 -4.11 0.29 -11.72
C SER A 376 -3.09 -0.83 -11.68
N SER A 377 -1.81 -0.51 -11.79
CA SER A 377 -0.74 -1.50 -11.80
C SER A 377 0.47 -1.06 -10.98
N LEU A 378 1.13 -2.06 -10.38
CA LEU A 378 2.41 -1.94 -9.71
C LEU A 378 3.42 -2.80 -10.48
N ALA A 379 4.48 -2.19 -10.98
CA ALA A 379 5.58 -2.89 -11.64
C ALA A 379 6.87 -2.66 -10.85
N LEU A 380 7.51 -3.73 -10.39
CA LEU A 380 8.90 -3.72 -9.93
C LEU A 380 9.77 -4.24 -11.08
N THR A 381 10.38 -3.33 -11.81
CA THR A 381 11.25 -3.67 -12.95
C THR A 381 12.60 -4.22 -12.48
N ARG A 382 13.02 -3.79 -11.29
CA ARG A 382 14.17 -4.33 -10.57
C ARG A 382 13.78 -4.58 -9.11
N LEU A 383 13.95 -5.81 -8.67
CA LEU A 383 13.88 -6.19 -7.27
C LEU A 383 15.01 -7.19 -7.02
N ASN A 384 16.15 -6.69 -6.60
CA ASN A 384 17.28 -7.52 -6.20
C ASN A 384 17.20 -7.76 -4.70
N LEU A 385 17.51 -8.96 -4.30
CA LEU A 385 17.52 -9.35 -2.90
C LEU A 385 18.81 -10.08 -2.54
N ASP A 386 19.33 -9.81 -1.37
CA ASP A 386 20.37 -10.59 -0.69
C ASP A 386 19.75 -11.14 0.59
N ALA A 387 19.60 -12.46 0.67
CA ALA A 387 18.93 -13.13 1.76
C ALA A 387 19.35 -14.61 1.82
N PHE A 388 19.21 -15.23 2.98
CA PHE A 388 19.40 -16.68 3.14
C PHE A 388 20.73 -17.19 2.58
N GLU A 389 21.81 -16.43 2.79
CA GLU A 389 23.18 -16.69 2.32
C GLU A 389 23.37 -16.60 0.80
N GLY A 390 22.33 -16.25 0.05
CA GLY A 390 22.34 -16.11 -1.39
C GLY A 390 21.77 -14.78 -1.87
N SER A 391 21.67 -14.65 -3.18
CA SER A 391 21.18 -13.44 -3.82
C SER A 391 20.35 -13.74 -5.05
N GLY A 392 19.65 -12.73 -5.55
CA GLY A 392 18.94 -12.85 -6.81
C GLY A 392 18.04 -11.68 -7.16
N SER A 393 17.25 -11.88 -8.20
CA SER A 393 16.34 -10.87 -8.74
C SER A 393 14.93 -11.46 -8.92
N VAL A 394 13.91 -10.69 -8.51
CA VAL A 394 12.50 -11.10 -8.61
C VAL A 394 11.64 -9.95 -9.14
N PRO A 395 11.87 -9.45 -10.37
CA PRO A 395 10.99 -8.44 -10.96
C PRO A 395 9.57 -8.99 -11.12
N PHE A 396 8.57 -8.10 -10.93
CA PHE A 396 7.18 -8.49 -11.12
C PHE A 396 6.29 -7.32 -11.57
N THR A 397 5.15 -7.65 -12.14
CA THR A 397 4.06 -6.72 -12.42
C THR A 397 2.77 -7.26 -11.80
N LEU A 398 2.10 -6.43 -11.01
CA LEU A 398 0.82 -6.72 -10.38
C LEU A 398 -0.23 -5.76 -10.94
N LYS A 399 -1.28 -6.30 -11.58
CA LYS A 399 -2.46 -5.55 -11.97
C LYS A 399 -3.50 -5.65 -10.85
N LEU A 400 -3.99 -4.50 -10.39
CA LEU A 400 -4.97 -4.38 -9.29
C LEU A 400 -6.40 -4.50 -9.83
N SER A 401 -6.64 -5.51 -10.67
CA SER A 401 -7.98 -5.92 -11.13
C SER A 401 -8.68 -6.80 -10.06
N SER A 402 -9.93 -7.16 -10.31
CA SER A 402 -10.61 -8.18 -9.51
C SER A 402 -10.94 -9.39 -10.40
N PRO A 403 -10.27 -10.56 -10.24
CA PRO A 403 -9.15 -10.82 -9.32
C PRO A 403 -7.84 -10.13 -9.76
N GLN A 404 -6.95 -9.89 -8.81
CA GLN A 404 -5.62 -9.35 -9.08
C GLN A 404 -4.81 -10.31 -9.97
N GLN A 405 -4.01 -9.77 -10.89
CA GLN A 405 -3.17 -10.55 -11.80
C GLN A 405 -1.70 -10.24 -11.57
N ILE A 406 -0.91 -11.29 -11.33
CA ILE A 406 0.55 -11.16 -11.21
C ILE A 406 1.26 -11.79 -12.40
N ARG A 407 2.39 -11.18 -12.78
CA ARG A 407 3.42 -11.77 -13.62
C ARG A 407 4.76 -11.49 -12.96
N ALA A 408 5.53 -12.53 -12.69
CA ALA A 408 6.83 -12.42 -12.03
C ALA A 408 7.84 -13.35 -12.69
N SER A 409 9.11 -12.98 -12.60
CA SER A 409 10.23 -13.87 -12.86
C SER A 409 11.15 -13.92 -11.65
N ALA A 410 11.83 -15.04 -11.46
CA ALA A 410 12.81 -15.20 -10.40
C ALA A 410 14.10 -15.76 -10.97
N ASP A 411 15.23 -15.21 -10.57
CA ASP A 411 16.57 -15.75 -10.81
C ASP A 411 17.34 -15.62 -9.49
N LEU A 412 17.47 -16.73 -8.77
CA LEU A 412 18.04 -16.79 -7.42
C LEU A 412 19.22 -17.74 -7.40
N LYS A 413 20.26 -17.43 -6.61
CA LYS A 413 21.52 -18.20 -6.55
C LYS A 413 22.07 -18.27 -5.14
N GLY A 414 22.60 -19.45 -4.78
CA GLY A 414 23.36 -19.65 -3.56
C GLY A 414 22.52 -19.67 -2.28
N LEU A 415 21.19 -19.87 -2.36
CA LEU A 415 20.32 -19.82 -1.19
C LEU A 415 20.47 -21.05 -0.31
N SER A 416 20.65 -20.87 0.99
CA SER A 416 20.60 -21.94 1.98
C SER A 416 19.17 -22.43 2.19
N ILE A 417 18.91 -23.70 1.90
CA ILE A 417 17.59 -24.32 2.12
C ILE A 417 17.21 -24.26 3.59
N GLN A 418 18.16 -24.50 4.49
CA GLN A 418 17.91 -24.49 5.93
C GLN A 418 17.53 -23.08 6.42
N SER A 419 18.28 -22.04 6.00
CA SER A 419 17.99 -20.64 6.35
C SER A 419 16.63 -20.20 5.78
N LEU A 420 16.30 -20.64 4.57
CA LEU A 420 15.01 -20.36 3.93
C LEU A 420 13.85 -21.03 4.70
N LEU A 421 13.97 -22.32 5.00
CA LEU A 421 12.93 -23.09 5.69
C LEU A 421 12.75 -22.62 7.13
N SER A 422 13.82 -22.34 7.87
CA SER A 422 13.72 -21.82 9.24
C SER A 422 12.95 -20.49 9.31
N THR A 423 13.00 -19.71 8.25
CA THR A 423 12.27 -18.43 8.15
C THR A 423 10.82 -18.61 7.68
N LEU A 424 10.58 -19.44 6.66
CA LEU A 424 9.26 -19.53 6.00
C LEU A 424 8.40 -20.66 6.56
N SER A 425 9.00 -21.76 7.00
CA SER A 425 8.34 -22.99 7.47
C SER A 425 9.18 -23.67 8.54
N PRO A 426 9.31 -23.09 9.76
CA PRO A 426 10.21 -23.58 10.80
C PRO A 426 10.01 -25.05 11.14
N GLU A 427 8.79 -25.55 11.04
CA GLU A 427 8.42 -26.95 11.27
C GLU A 427 9.06 -27.93 10.30
N ARG A 428 9.62 -27.44 9.18
CA ARG A 428 10.28 -28.25 8.13
C ARG A 428 11.78 -28.02 8.04
N ALA A 429 12.30 -27.08 8.80
CA ALA A 429 13.70 -26.64 8.69
C ALA A 429 14.71 -27.78 8.98
N ASP A 430 14.31 -28.72 9.84
CA ASP A 430 15.17 -29.85 10.23
C ASP A 430 15.11 -31.02 9.24
N ASN A 431 14.15 -31.04 8.32
CA ASN A 431 13.94 -32.17 7.41
C ASN A 431 14.80 -32.11 6.14
N LEU A 432 15.22 -30.90 5.74
CA LEU A 432 15.94 -30.70 4.49
C LEU A 432 17.03 -29.65 4.64
N SER A 433 18.22 -29.98 4.21
CA SER A 433 19.36 -29.05 4.16
C SER A 433 20.00 -29.06 2.77
N GLY A 434 20.88 -28.08 2.51
CA GLY A 434 21.59 -27.96 1.24
C GLY A 434 21.57 -26.54 0.69
N THR A 435 22.13 -26.37 -0.49
CA THR A 435 22.20 -25.06 -1.16
C THR A 435 21.45 -25.10 -2.49
N ILE A 436 20.52 -24.19 -2.69
CA ILE A 436 19.92 -23.91 -4.00
C ILE A 436 20.99 -23.14 -4.81
N ALA A 437 21.73 -23.85 -5.63
CA ALA A 437 22.76 -23.27 -6.47
C ALA A 437 22.18 -22.30 -7.50
N SER A 438 21.02 -22.64 -8.06
CA SER A 438 20.21 -21.75 -8.92
C SER A 438 18.73 -22.11 -8.89
N LEU A 439 17.88 -21.10 -8.96
CA LEU A 439 16.44 -21.22 -9.17
C LEU A 439 16.03 -20.17 -10.21
N SER A 440 15.52 -20.61 -11.33
CA SER A 440 14.89 -19.73 -12.32
C SER A 440 13.43 -20.13 -12.48
N ALA A 441 12.52 -19.15 -12.48
CA ALA A 441 11.11 -19.41 -12.68
C ALA A 441 10.42 -18.21 -13.34
N GLN A 442 9.39 -18.49 -14.13
CA GLN A 442 8.47 -17.48 -14.65
C GLN A 442 7.06 -17.87 -14.24
N VAL A 443 6.36 -16.98 -13.57
CA VAL A 443 5.03 -17.27 -13.05
C VAL A 443 4.04 -16.19 -13.45
N SER A 444 2.83 -16.59 -13.75
CA SER A 444 1.72 -15.68 -14.02
C SER A 444 0.40 -16.29 -13.59
N GLY A 445 -0.56 -15.43 -13.22
CA GLY A 445 -1.90 -15.89 -12.88
C GLY A 445 -2.63 -14.98 -11.92
N PRO A 446 -3.88 -15.31 -11.60
CA PRO A 446 -4.67 -14.56 -10.64
C PRO A 446 -4.21 -14.83 -9.20
N LEU A 447 -4.21 -13.74 -8.40
CA LEU A 447 -4.09 -13.80 -6.94
C LEU A 447 -5.51 -13.72 -6.37
N GLY A 448 -6.05 -14.86 -5.95
CA GLY A 448 -7.37 -14.92 -5.35
C GLY A 448 -7.31 -15.04 -3.83
N PRO A 449 -8.40 -14.73 -3.10
CA PRO A 449 -8.43 -14.79 -1.65
C PRO A 449 -8.28 -16.22 -1.10
N GLN A 450 -8.64 -17.23 -1.87
CA GLN A 450 -8.56 -18.64 -1.44
C GLN A 450 -7.25 -19.33 -1.82
N ALA A 451 -6.58 -18.91 -2.87
CA ALA A 451 -5.23 -19.36 -3.24
C ALA A 451 -4.79 -18.79 -4.60
N PRO A 452 -3.51 -18.39 -4.76
CA PRO A 452 -3.00 -17.98 -6.06
C PRO A 452 -3.03 -19.16 -7.04
N ASN A 453 -3.63 -18.96 -8.22
CA ASN A 453 -3.62 -19.94 -9.31
C ASN A 453 -2.50 -19.59 -10.28
N LEU A 454 -1.25 -19.79 -9.83
CA LEU A 454 -0.06 -19.44 -10.59
C LEU A 454 0.31 -20.56 -11.56
N ARG A 455 0.76 -20.16 -12.76
CA ARG A 455 1.22 -21.05 -13.81
C ARG A 455 2.56 -20.57 -14.36
N GLY A 456 3.38 -21.52 -14.82
CA GLY A 456 4.61 -21.21 -15.51
C GLY A 456 5.73 -22.18 -15.23
N PRO A 457 6.79 -22.17 -16.09
CA PRO A 457 7.94 -23.05 -15.99
C PRO A 457 8.94 -22.55 -14.96
N GLY A 458 9.76 -23.50 -14.48
CA GLY A 458 10.92 -23.19 -13.64
C GLY A 458 11.95 -24.32 -13.66
N ASN A 459 13.17 -23.96 -13.27
CA ASN A 459 14.28 -24.88 -13.08
C ASN A 459 14.91 -24.63 -11.73
N ILE A 460 15.31 -25.69 -11.08
CA ILE A 460 16.00 -25.61 -9.78
C ILE A 460 17.21 -26.54 -9.80
N SER A 461 18.31 -26.05 -9.26
CA SER A 461 19.54 -26.79 -9.08
C SER A 461 19.94 -26.72 -7.62
N VAL A 462 20.09 -27.87 -6.98
CA VAL A 462 20.47 -28.00 -5.57
C VAL A 462 21.77 -28.74 -5.44
N ARG A 463 22.61 -28.34 -4.50
CA ARG A 463 23.90 -28.97 -4.20
C ARG A 463 24.01 -29.30 -2.72
N ASN A 464 24.69 -30.42 -2.43
CA ASN A 464 24.99 -30.88 -1.08
C ASN A 464 23.72 -30.96 -0.18
N ALA A 465 22.64 -31.52 -0.74
CA ALA A 465 21.40 -31.67 -0.01
C ALA A 465 21.41 -32.92 0.87
N ALA A 466 20.68 -32.83 1.99
CA ALA A 466 20.39 -33.98 2.82
C ALA A 466 18.90 -34.00 3.19
N LEU A 467 18.24 -35.12 2.91
CA LEU A 467 16.89 -35.41 3.36
C LEU A 467 17.00 -36.23 4.65
N LYS A 468 16.69 -35.61 5.77
CA LYS A 468 16.86 -36.18 7.10
C LYS A 468 15.73 -37.16 7.46
N GLY A 469 16.11 -38.22 8.19
CA GLY A 469 15.16 -39.23 8.65
C GLY A 469 14.59 -40.14 7.55
N PHE A 470 15.18 -40.12 6.36
CA PHE A 470 14.71 -40.94 5.22
C PHE A 470 15.92 -41.39 4.38
N ASN A 471 16.25 -42.68 4.40
CA ASN A 471 17.30 -43.26 3.58
C ASN A 471 16.72 -43.92 2.33
N LEU A 472 16.69 -43.21 1.20
CA LEU A 472 16.12 -43.68 -0.05
C LEU A 472 16.79 -44.97 -0.57
N PRO A 473 18.13 -45.12 -0.61
CA PRO A 473 18.77 -46.36 -1.02
C PRO A 473 18.35 -47.56 -0.15
N GLN A 474 18.31 -47.41 1.17
CA GLN A 474 17.88 -48.45 2.09
C GLN A 474 16.41 -48.86 1.84
N VAL A 475 15.51 -47.88 1.73
CA VAL A 475 14.09 -48.15 1.50
C VAL A 475 13.88 -48.82 0.13
N ALA A 476 14.62 -48.42 -0.89
CA ALA A 476 14.53 -49.02 -2.22
C ALA A 476 14.99 -50.46 -2.21
N LEU A 477 16.14 -50.77 -1.62
CA LEU A 477 16.63 -52.16 -1.49
C LEU A 477 15.70 -53.03 -0.66
N SER A 478 15.17 -52.50 0.45
CA SER A 478 14.20 -53.24 1.29
C SER A 478 12.90 -53.54 0.55
N SER A 479 12.41 -52.62 -0.31
CA SER A 479 11.17 -52.80 -1.05
C SER A 479 11.29 -53.86 -2.15
N ILE A 480 12.43 -53.95 -2.80
CA ILE A 480 12.69 -55.01 -3.80
C ILE A 480 12.85 -56.37 -3.13
N GLY A 481 13.59 -56.48 -2.03
CA GLY A 481 13.78 -57.73 -1.31
C GLY A 481 12.46 -58.39 -0.93
N LYS A 482 11.41 -57.61 -0.67
CA LYS A 482 10.05 -58.09 -0.38
C LYS A 482 9.25 -58.43 -1.64
N GLY A 483 9.59 -57.88 -2.79
CA GLY A 483 8.86 -58.01 -4.05
C GLY A 483 9.37 -59.06 -5.04
N LEU A 484 10.57 -59.58 -4.81
CA LEU A 484 11.21 -60.54 -5.72
C LEU A 484 11.34 -61.93 -5.04
N PRO A 485 10.47 -62.90 -5.38
CA PRO A 485 10.38 -64.19 -4.70
C PRO A 485 11.60 -65.09 -4.88
N PHE A 486 12.56 -64.73 -5.76
CA PHE A 486 13.77 -65.51 -6.00
C PHE A 486 14.97 -65.01 -5.18
N LEU A 487 14.78 -63.96 -4.35
CA LEU A 487 15.81 -63.47 -3.44
C LEU A 487 15.55 -64.08 -2.05
N GLU A 488 16.39 -65.05 -1.67
CA GLU A 488 16.27 -65.79 -0.41
C GLU A 488 16.71 -64.97 0.82
N GLU A 489 17.53 -63.94 0.61
CA GLU A 489 18.10 -63.10 1.69
C GLU A 489 17.68 -61.65 1.54
N PRO A 490 17.49 -60.88 2.67
CA PRO A 490 17.27 -59.46 2.64
C PRO A 490 18.43 -58.72 1.98
N LEU A 491 18.19 -57.99 0.88
CA LEU A 491 19.23 -57.30 0.11
C LEU A 491 20.06 -56.34 0.98
N VAL A 492 19.44 -55.71 1.96
CA VAL A 492 20.12 -54.75 2.86
C VAL A 492 21.21 -55.40 3.71
N GLU A 493 20.96 -56.64 4.19
CA GLU A 493 21.89 -57.43 5.01
C GLU A 493 23.07 -57.98 4.20
N SER A 494 22.82 -58.23 2.90
CA SER A 494 23.79 -58.75 1.96
C SER A 494 24.74 -57.68 1.39
N VAL A 495 24.54 -56.39 1.72
CA VAL A 495 25.38 -55.27 1.23
C VAL A 495 26.80 -55.40 1.78
N PRO A 496 27.82 -55.24 0.91
CA PRO A 496 29.21 -55.25 1.33
C PRO A 496 29.54 -54.23 2.41
N GLN A 497 30.46 -54.57 3.31
CA GLN A 497 30.78 -53.77 4.50
C GLN A 497 31.20 -52.34 4.17
N GLU A 498 31.84 -52.13 3.02
CA GLU A 498 32.26 -50.83 2.51
C GLU A 498 31.10 -49.84 2.25
N PHE A 499 29.89 -50.35 1.94
CA PHE A 499 28.70 -49.55 1.68
C PHE A 499 27.68 -49.56 2.83
N GLN A 500 27.88 -50.40 3.85
CA GLN A 500 26.95 -50.51 4.98
C GLN A 500 26.79 -49.19 5.74
N GLY A 501 27.88 -48.39 5.84
CA GLY A 501 27.86 -47.08 6.49
C GLY A 501 26.79 -46.17 5.88
N ILE A 502 26.72 -46.10 4.56
CA ILE A 502 25.77 -45.25 3.82
C ILE A 502 24.32 -45.71 4.01
N LEU A 503 24.10 -47.01 4.06
CA LEU A 503 22.75 -47.58 4.26
C LEU A 503 22.24 -47.53 5.71
N ARG A 504 23.18 -47.44 6.69
CA ARG A 504 22.82 -47.28 8.10
C ARG A 504 22.61 -45.84 8.53
N GLU A 505 23.08 -44.87 7.71
CA GLU A 505 22.76 -43.46 7.96
C GLU A 505 21.24 -43.26 7.87
N PRO A 506 20.64 -42.45 8.76
CA PRO A 506 19.21 -42.22 8.71
C PRO A 506 18.78 -41.32 7.54
N ASP A 507 19.74 -40.66 6.89
CA ASP A 507 19.52 -39.59 5.92
C ASP A 507 19.89 -40.00 4.50
N THR A 508 19.23 -39.41 3.51
CA THR A 508 19.66 -39.48 2.10
C THR A 508 20.54 -38.29 1.77
N ARG A 509 21.82 -38.55 1.46
CA ARG A 509 22.74 -37.49 0.97
C ARG A 509 22.71 -37.42 -0.54
N ILE A 510 22.51 -36.19 -1.05
CA ILE A 510 22.42 -35.85 -2.47
C ILE A 510 23.49 -34.84 -2.80
N LYS A 511 24.46 -35.20 -3.68
CA LYS A 511 25.52 -34.31 -4.14
C LYS A 511 24.96 -33.22 -5.05
N SER A 512 24.11 -33.61 -5.98
CA SER A 512 23.43 -32.70 -6.90
C SER A 512 21.99 -33.14 -7.17
N LEU A 513 21.09 -32.19 -7.29
CA LEU A 513 19.74 -32.38 -7.76
C LEU A 513 19.44 -31.26 -8.74
N ASP A 514 19.05 -31.64 -9.95
CA ASP A 514 18.62 -30.72 -11.00
C ASP A 514 17.21 -31.08 -11.44
N SER A 515 16.31 -30.12 -11.50
CA SER A 515 14.91 -30.38 -11.86
C SER A 515 14.33 -29.26 -12.71
N SER A 516 13.55 -29.66 -13.70
CA SER A 516 12.63 -28.78 -14.44
C SER A 516 11.19 -29.04 -13.98
N PHE A 517 10.46 -27.98 -13.74
CA PHE A 517 9.09 -28.07 -13.26
C PHE A 517 8.18 -27.06 -13.94
N GLU A 518 6.88 -27.28 -13.81
CA GLU A 518 5.83 -26.38 -14.30
C GLU A 518 4.75 -26.23 -13.23
N LEU A 519 4.49 -25.00 -12.81
CA LEU A 519 3.36 -24.66 -11.95
C LEU A 519 2.07 -24.70 -12.76
N GLN A 520 1.05 -25.40 -12.28
CA GLN A 520 -0.26 -25.57 -12.93
C GLN A 520 -1.42 -25.23 -11.99
N GLY A 521 -1.25 -24.21 -11.16
CA GLY A 521 -2.26 -23.75 -10.21
C GLY A 521 -2.34 -24.59 -8.95
N ASP A 522 -3.03 -25.72 -9.01
CA ASP A 522 -3.26 -26.63 -7.87
C ASP A 522 -2.12 -27.63 -7.66
N ARG A 523 -1.24 -27.78 -8.64
CA ARG A 523 -0.12 -28.73 -8.62
C ARG A 523 1.13 -28.18 -9.27
N THR A 524 2.27 -28.76 -8.91
CA THR A 524 3.55 -28.60 -9.59
C THR A 524 3.85 -29.88 -10.36
N LEU A 525 3.98 -29.78 -11.67
CA LEU A 525 4.39 -30.89 -12.51
C LEU A 525 5.92 -30.91 -12.59
N LEU A 526 6.55 -31.98 -12.12
CA LEU A 526 7.96 -32.26 -12.32
C LEU A 526 8.16 -32.88 -13.70
N ARG A 527 8.75 -32.13 -14.63
CA ARG A 527 9.04 -32.60 -15.99
C ARG A 527 10.23 -33.55 -15.99
N SER A 528 11.27 -33.18 -15.25
CA SER A 528 12.44 -33.99 -14.98
C SER A 528 12.99 -33.64 -13.60
N LEU A 529 13.49 -34.64 -12.92
CA LEU A 529 14.31 -34.50 -11.72
C LEU A 529 15.43 -35.51 -11.83
N GLU A 530 16.64 -35.04 -11.80
CA GLU A 530 17.86 -35.86 -11.70
C GLU A 530 18.56 -35.55 -10.38
N ALA A 531 18.82 -36.60 -9.61
CA ALA A 531 19.59 -36.48 -8.37
C ALA A 531 20.73 -37.48 -8.37
N VAL A 532 21.90 -37.06 -7.88
CA VAL A 532 23.09 -37.90 -7.76
C VAL A 532 23.48 -37.94 -6.29
N GLY A 533 23.46 -39.16 -5.74
CA GLY A 533 23.98 -39.46 -4.40
C GLY A 533 25.40 -39.96 -4.43
N GLU A 534 25.79 -40.66 -3.37
CA GLU A 534 27.14 -41.25 -3.27
C GLU A 534 27.21 -42.56 -4.04
N ILE A 535 26.21 -43.42 -3.88
CA ILE A 535 26.15 -44.76 -4.46
C ILE A 535 24.99 -44.92 -5.47
N PHE A 536 24.28 -43.86 -5.80
CA PHE A 536 23.12 -43.92 -6.68
C PHE A 536 22.91 -42.65 -7.52
N SER A 537 22.20 -42.79 -8.60
CA SER A 537 21.51 -41.72 -9.32
C SER A 537 20.00 -41.99 -9.32
N LEU A 538 19.21 -40.91 -9.31
CA LEU A 538 17.74 -40.96 -9.33
C LEU A 538 17.23 -40.10 -10.47
N ASN A 539 16.42 -40.67 -11.34
CA ASN A 539 15.61 -39.93 -12.30
C ASN A 539 14.14 -40.03 -11.88
N SER A 540 13.43 -38.89 -11.92
CA SER A 540 12.04 -38.85 -11.52
C SER A 540 11.24 -37.89 -12.36
N SER A 541 9.94 -38.16 -12.49
CA SER A 541 8.94 -37.25 -13.03
C SER A 541 7.59 -37.52 -12.35
N GLY A 542 6.66 -36.57 -12.45
CA GLY A 542 5.34 -36.72 -11.82
C GLY A 542 4.77 -35.41 -11.32
N SER A 543 3.99 -35.44 -10.25
CA SER A 543 3.34 -34.25 -9.73
C SER A 543 3.41 -34.13 -8.22
N ILE A 544 3.41 -32.88 -7.75
CA ILE A 544 3.30 -32.49 -6.35
C ILE A 544 2.04 -31.64 -6.24
N ALA A 545 1.04 -32.13 -5.54
CA ALA A 545 -0.16 -31.35 -5.27
C ALA A 545 0.14 -30.22 -4.27
N ARG A 546 -0.73 -29.24 -4.22
CA ARG A 546 -0.56 -28.06 -3.36
C ARG A 546 -0.51 -28.39 -1.87
N ASP A 547 -1.23 -29.41 -1.45
CA ASP A 547 -1.21 -29.89 -0.06
C ASP A 547 0.08 -30.66 0.30
N GLY A 548 1.01 -30.82 -0.65
CA GLY A 548 2.24 -31.56 -0.50
C GLY A 548 2.12 -33.04 -0.78
N THR A 549 1.01 -33.51 -1.36
CA THR A 549 0.87 -34.91 -1.79
C THR A 549 1.71 -35.14 -3.05
N LEU A 550 2.56 -36.18 -3.00
CA LEU A 550 3.45 -36.59 -4.07
C LEU A 550 2.84 -37.74 -4.88
N ASP A 551 3.02 -37.71 -6.19
CA ASP A 551 2.81 -38.84 -7.10
C ASP A 551 3.93 -38.82 -8.14
N LEU A 552 5.03 -39.54 -7.82
CA LEU A 552 6.26 -39.51 -8.58
C LEU A 552 6.62 -40.92 -9.07
N ALA A 553 6.89 -41.02 -10.37
CA ALA A 553 7.56 -42.18 -10.94
C ALA A 553 9.08 -41.94 -10.87
N MET A 554 9.81 -42.89 -10.33
CA MET A 554 11.23 -42.77 -10.07
C MET A 554 11.99 -43.98 -10.64
N THR A 555 13.23 -43.74 -11.04
CA THR A 555 14.17 -44.81 -11.37
C THR A 555 15.46 -44.56 -10.60
N LEU A 556 15.72 -45.43 -9.65
CA LEU A 556 16.96 -45.41 -8.85
C LEU A 556 17.98 -46.34 -9.53
N THR A 557 19.12 -45.84 -9.88
CA THR A 557 20.22 -46.59 -10.50
C THR A 557 21.43 -46.53 -9.58
N PHE A 558 21.90 -47.68 -9.10
CA PHE A 558 23.10 -47.75 -8.29
C PHE A 558 24.38 -47.68 -9.13
N THR A 559 25.45 -47.23 -8.49
CA THR A 559 26.74 -47.13 -9.20
C THR A 559 27.24 -48.52 -9.60
N PRO A 560 28.11 -48.64 -10.64
CA PRO A 560 28.68 -49.92 -11.06
C PRO A 560 29.42 -50.62 -9.94
N GLU A 561 30.18 -49.89 -9.11
CA GLU A 561 30.96 -50.41 -7.99
C GLU A 561 30.06 -51.08 -6.94
N PHE A 562 28.98 -50.36 -6.54
CA PHE A 562 27.99 -50.91 -5.61
C PHE A 562 27.31 -52.14 -6.19
N SER A 563 26.87 -52.05 -7.44
CA SER A 563 26.16 -53.13 -8.13
C SER A 563 26.98 -54.38 -8.27
N GLN A 564 28.25 -54.27 -8.68
CA GLN A 564 29.19 -55.39 -8.78
C GLN A 564 29.52 -56.00 -7.42
N ALA A 565 29.72 -55.18 -6.41
CA ALA A 565 30.00 -55.66 -5.04
C ALA A 565 28.79 -56.43 -4.47
N LEU A 566 27.58 -55.97 -4.72
CA LEU A 566 26.34 -56.69 -4.34
C LEU A 566 26.17 -58.01 -5.10
N ALA A 567 26.49 -58.03 -6.42
CA ALA A 567 26.39 -59.23 -7.27
C ALA A 567 27.30 -60.38 -6.80
N ARG A 568 28.41 -60.10 -6.18
CA ARG A 568 29.33 -61.11 -5.61
C ARG A 568 28.75 -61.83 -4.39
N ARG A 569 27.77 -61.21 -3.71
CA ARG A 569 27.18 -61.74 -2.48
C ARG A 569 25.76 -62.30 -2.69
N VAL A 570 25.00 -61.72 -3.57
CA VAL A 570 23.60 -62.09 -3.81
C VAL A 570 23.50 -62.84 -5.14
N LYS A 571 23.21 -64.12 -5.05
CA LYS A 571 22.97 -64.95 -6.24
C LYS A 571 21.75 -64.41 -7.01
N ASP A 572 21.87 -64.40 -8.33
CA ASP A 572 20.79 -64.01 -9.25
C ASP A 572 20.39 -62.54 -9.25
N ILE A 573 20.98 -61.65 -8.43
CA ILE A 573 20.69 -60.21 -8.41
C ILE A 573 21.05 -59.55 -9.77
N GLY A 574 22.04 -60.09 -10.48
CA GLY A 574 22.43 -59.61 -11.81
C GLY A 574 21.33 -59.67 -12.86
N LYS A 575 20.25 -60.45 -12.59
CA LYS A 575 19.08 -60.51 -13.45
C LYS A 575 18.27 -59.22 -13.52
N VAL A 576 18.41 -58.33 -12.53
CA VAL A 576 17.78 -56.98 -12.45
C VAL A 576 18.73 -55.85 -12.83
N TYR A 577 19.89 -56.17 -13.44
CA TYR A 577 20.85 -55.21 -13.89
C TYR A 577 20.56 -54.75 -15.32
N ASP A 578 20.95 -53.48 -15.60
CA ASP A 578 20.92 -52.98 -16.96
C ASP A 578 22.10 -53.53 -17.82
N SER A 579 22.16 -53.12 -19.08
CA SER A 579 23.23 -53.52 -20.01
C SER A 579 24.62 -53.05 -19.60
N ALA A 580 24.70 -52.03 -18.71
CA ALA A 580 25.93 -51.51 -18.16
C ALA A 580 26.33 -52.19 -16.82
N GLY A 581 25.61 -53.22 -16.38
CA GLY A 581 25.86 -53.95 -15.14
C GLY A 581 25.51 -53.19 -13.88
N ARG A 582 24.56 -52.29 -13.95
CA ARG A 582 24.09 -51.47 -12.82
C ARG A 582 22.72 -52.00 -12.33
N LEU A 583 22.54 -52.04 -11.03
CA LEU A 583 21.24 -52.32 -10.41
C LEU A 583 20.30 -51.14 -10.63
N VAL A 584 19.18 -51.38 -11.34
CA VAL A 584 18.19 -50.35 -11.68
C VAL A 584 16.84 -50.73 -11.06
N ILE A 585 16.31 -49.81 -10.24
CA ILE A 585 15.09 -50.03 -9.48
C ILE A 585 14.05 -48.97 -9.88
N PRO A 586 13.06 -49.33 -10.68
CA PRO A 586 11.89 -48.49 -10.93
C PRO A 586 10.97 -48.50 -9.69
N LEU A 587 10.62 -47.29 -9.22
CA LEU A 587 9.86 -47.05 -8.00
C LEU A 587 8.72 -46.08 -8.27
N THR A 588 7.69 -46.16 -7.47
CA THR A 588 6.67 -45.10 -7.37
C THR A 588 6.65 -44.58 -5.95
N LEU A 589 6.76 -43.24 -5.80
CA LEU A 589 6.63 -42.55 -4.51
C LEU A 589 5.26 -41.86 -4.45
N LYS A 590 4.43 -42.27 -3.51
CA LYS A 590 3.10 -41.69 -3.29
C LYS A 590 2.91 -41.25 -1.84
N GLY A 591 2.00 -40.27 -1.65
CA GLY A 591 1.58 -39.86 -0.33
C GLY A 591 2.11 -38.49 0.07
N ARG A 592 1.97 -38.17 1.35
CA ARG A 592 2.36 -36.90 1.95
C ARG A 592 3.26 -37.14 3.15
N SER A 593 4.33 -36.36 3.28
CA SER A 593 5.19 -36.44 4.47
C SER A 593 4.38 -36.18 5.77
N PRO A 594 4.55 -36.99 6.84
CA PRO A 594 5.51 -38.10 6.99
C PRO A 594 5.04 -39.45 6.44
N LYS A 595 3.83 -39.57 5.88
CA LYS A 595 3.24 -40.82 5.37
C LYS A 595 3.57 -41.01 3.88
N LEU A 596 4.86 -41.19 3.58
CA LEU A 596 5.33 -41.52 2.24
C LEU A 596 5.37 -43.03 2.04
N VAL A 597 4.91 -43.48 0.89
CA VAL A 597 4.91 -44.91 0.49
C VAL A 597 5.76 -45.04 -0.76
N VAL A 598 6.82 -45.82 -0.67
CA VAL A 598 7.68 -46.20 -1.80
C VAL A 598 7.33 -47.64 -2.20
N LEU A 599 6.90 -47.80 -3.43
CA LEU A 599 6.54 -49.10 -3.99
C LEU A 599 7.39 -49.41 -5.24
N PRO A 600 7.86 -50.65 -5.42
CA PRO A 600 8.48 -51.05 -6.67
C PRO A 600 7.44 -51.01 -7.82
N ASP A 601 7.85 -50.47 -8.97
CA ASP A 601 7.08 -50.50 -10.20
C ASP A 601 7.34 -51.83 -10.89
N LEU A 602 6.62 -52.87 -10.44
CA LEU A 602 6.79 -54.22 -10.94
C LEU A 602 6.60 -54.32 -12.47
N PRO A 603 5.61 -53.68 -13.11
CA PRO A 603 5.49 -53.71 -14.57
C PRO A 603 6.73 -53.19 -15.30
N LYS A 604 7.35 -52.10 -14.84
CA LYS A 604 8.59 -51.60 -15.43
C LYS A 604 9.80 -52.49 -15.11
N LEU A 605 9.85 -53.05 -13.93
CA LEU A 605 10.89 -53.99 -13.55
C LEU A 605 10.87 -55.23 -14.44
N MET A 606 9.68 -55.71 -14.83
CA MET A 606 9.49 -56.85 -15.72
C MET A 606 9.83 -56.56 -17.18
N GLN A 607 9.79 -55.31 -17.62
CA GLN A 607 10.21 -54.88 -18.96
C GLN A 607 11.74 -54.82 -19.14
N THR A 608 12.49 -54.71 -18.04
CA THR A 608 13.95 -54.89 -18.06
C THR A 608 14.27 -56.40 -18.23
N GLY A 609 15.51 -56.76 -18.58
CA GLY A 609 15.90 -58.19 -18.86
C GLY A 609 15.44 -59.22 -17.83
N ALA A 610 15.10 -58.80 -16.61
CA ALA A 610 14.52 -59.57 -15.51
C ALA A 610 13.10 -60.07 -15.81
N GLY A 611 12.31 -59.37 -16.62
CA GLY A 611 10.89 -59.71 -16.82
C GLY A 611 10.67 -61.13 -17.35
N ARG A 612 11.47 -61.54 -18.34
CA ARG A 612 11.40 -62.90 -18.92
C ARG A 612 11.81 -63.99 -17.93
N ILE A 613 12.65 -63.65 -16.94
CA ILE A 613 13.13 -64.62 -15.94
C ILE A 613 12.12 -64.71 -14.80
N ILE A 614 11.53 -63.61 -14.37
CA ILE A 614 10.47 -63.56 -13.36
C ILE A 614 9.23 -64.30 -13.88
N GLU A 615 8.87 -64.13 -15.14
CA GLU A 615 7.78 -64.86 -15.80
C GLU A 615 8.04 -66.38 -15.78
N ARG A 616 9.28 -66.79 -16.09
CA ARG A 616 9.69 -68.20 -16.10
C ARG A 616 9.73 -68.80 -14.69
N GLU A 617 10.25 -68.06 -13.70
CA GLU A 617 10.34 -68.50 -12.29
C GLU A 617 8.97 -68.47 -11.59
N ALA A 618 8.15 -67.44 -11.81
CA ALA A 618 6.77 -67.39 -11.33
C ALA A 618 5.93 -68.53 -11.96
N GLY A 619 6.12 -68.78 -13.26
CA GLY A 619 5.51 -69.91 -13.93
C GLY A 619 5.92 -71.27 -13.31
N ARG A 620 7.23 -71.44 -12.98
CA ARG A 620 7.74 -72.65 -12.29
C ARG A 620 7.22 -72.79 -10.85
N ALA A 621 7.12 -71.67 -10.12
CA ALA A 621 6.59 -71.67 -8.76
C ALA A 621 5.09 -72.01 -8.74
N ILE A 622 4.34 -71.52 -9.70
CA ILE A 622 2.93 -71.84 -9.89
C ILE A 622 2.75 -73.30 -10.30
N GLU A 623 3.58 -73.81 -11.25
CA GLU A 623 3.60 -75.21 -11.63
C GLU A 623 3.98 -76.16 -10.46
N LYS A 624 4.91 -75.70 -9.60
CA LYS A 624 5.33 -76.43 -8.39
C LYS A 624 4.25 -76.45 -7.28
N ALA A 625 3.53 -75.31 -7.14
CA ALA A 625 2.48 -75.17 -6.11
C ALA A 625 1.15 -75.79 -6.47
N LEU A 626 0.78 -75.76 -7.75
CA LEU A 626 -0.56 -76.20 -8.22
C LEU A 626 -0.56 -77.49 -9.06
N GLY A 627 0.63 -78.06 -9.36
CA GLY A 627 0.75 -79.20 -10.24
C GLY A 627 0.73 -78.81 -11.73
N LYS A 628 1.49 -79.60 -12.56
CA LYS A 628 1.79 -79.27 -13.97
C LYS A 628 0.58 -79.25 -14.91
N ASP A 629 -0.53 -79.86 -14.50
CA ASP A 629 -1.70 -80.04 -15.34
C ASP A 629 -3.01 -79.46 -14.76
N SER A 630 -2.99 -78.57 -13.81
CA SER A 630 -4.21 -77.96 -13.27
C SER A 630 -4.71 -76.83 -14.16
N ASP A 631 -6.01 -76.81 -14.48
CA ASP A 631 -6.65 -75.70 -15.24
C ASP A 631 -6.48 -74.32 -14.54
N THR A 632 -6.33 -74.39 -13.23
CA THR A 632 -6.03 -73.19 -12.40
C THR A 632 -4.64 -72.61 -12.69
N ALA A 633 -3.63 -73.45 -12.93
CA ALA A 633 -2.29 -73.06 -13.31
C ALA A 633 -2.22 -72.37 -14.68
N ARG A 634 -3.05 -72.87 -15.64
CA ARG A 634 -3.22 -72.27 -16.98
C ARG A 634 -3.90 -70.91 -16.89
N GLY A 635 -4.97 -70.77 -16.12
CA GLY A 635 -5.74 -69.55 -15.93
C GLY A 635 -4.88 -68.42 -15.28
N VAL A 636 -4.08 -68.76 -14.29
CA VAL A 636 -3.15 -67.79 -13.64
C VAL A 636 -2.01 -67.37 -14.58
N LYS A 637 -1.54 -68.32 -15.43
CA LYS A 637 -0.49 -68.03 -16.44
C LYS A 637 -1.00 -67.11 -17.55
N ASP A 638 -2.26 -67.27 -17.98
CA ASP A 638 -2.92 -66.42 -18.98
C ASP A 638 -3.28 -65.05 -18.41
N LEU A 639 -3.66 -64.97 -17.14
CA LEU A 639 -3.86 -63.69 -16.41
C LEU A 639 -2.55 -62.90 -16.26
N LEU A 640 -1.45 -63.57 -15.90
CA LEU A 640 -0.12 -62.98 -15.82
C LEU A 640 0.37 -62.53 -17.21
N GLY A 641 0.17 -63.34 -18.24
CA GLY A 641 0.50 -63.00 -19.62
C GLY A 641 -0.34 -61.84 -20.17
N GLY A 642 -1.58 -61.72 -19.75
CA GLY A 642 -2.49 -60.61 -20.10
C GLY A 642 -2.15 -59.30 -19.39
N LEU A 643 -1.70 -59.37 -18.14
CA LEU A 643 -1.22 -58.20 -17.36
C LEU A 643 0.13 -57.67 -17.89
N LEU A 644 0.94 -58.52 -18.51
CA LEU A 644 2.25 -58.22 -19.07
C LEU A 644 2.24 -57.67 -20.50
N LYS A 645 1.09 -57.77 -21.21
CA LYS A 645 0.91 -57.24 -22.57
C LYS A 645 0.21 -55.86 -22.64
N ARG A 646 -0.16 -55.29 -21.50
CA ARG A 646 -0.70 -53.94 -21.37
C ARG A 646 0.38 -53.00 -20.77
#